data_ad8ac5b5ca2f0ba54e770d00c5f985bc
#
_entry.id   ad8ac5b5ca2f0ba54e770d00c5f985bc
#
_cell.length_a   1.000
_cell.length_b   1.000
_cell.length_c   1.000
_cell.angle_alpha   90.00
_cell.angle_beta   90.00
_cell.angle_gamma   90.00
#
_symmetry.space_group_name_H-M   'P 1'
#
loop_
_entity.id
_entity.type
_entity.pdbx_description
1 polymer ?
#
loop_
_entity_poly.entity_id
_entity_poly.type
_entity_poly.pdbx_seq_one_letter_code
_entity_poly.pdbx_strand_id
1 'polypeptide(L)'
;MMGVLTMITNKQFSISATKVANYLITLSAGLCLAGSLVAQDTVEWTTLGNDFAHTRSTQATQITPQNFGDLEVAWTWDGASFEAQSGRSTPSYINGRLYTVAGARRHVVAIDPKSGTTIWSYREPDTGRWDYSMRADYGKGVGYANIDGRDVIYIISPGFFLTALDAETGRPLEGFGERVPIEGFPDTGVVDLLKDLGHPYDPYDGIPLERGYITSSSPPIIVNDVVIVGNSAEQGYHQSRIENVPGDILGYDAKSGDFLWKFNVIPQPGEYGHETWENDSWQYTGDISSWAPISADQELGQVFIPTNGVTIDYYGGHHPGDNLYGTSLISLDARTGERVWHFQMVHHDIWNFDTPTAPILLDTDAGPIVAQATKQGYVYVFNRETGEPIWPIEEVEMPASTVPGEQLSATQPIPTKPAAFEYTGSGEELLVDFTPELKRQALQAVAEFQMGPLFNPPMRANDPSGKQAALMCPSGAVNITHPPVADPESGVMYIMSRYSCSSRRLVSGEEADTYYDEPTGVTLSRFAAASGGPTPRHPAGLPLWKPPYSRITAIDLNTGEHLWMKPAGHTPDRVKNLPELSGIEIGNTGSGAVGQMVATGNMLIYSNVASDGTPHLFALDKDTGEELAKVEVPSGTRYGMSSWVHEGKQYVILQTGSTLTALALAD
;
A
#
# COMPACT_ATOMS: atom_id res chain seq x y z
N MET A 1 -52.22 -31.64 40.46
CA MET A 1 -53.51 -31.43 39.79
C MET A 1 -53.18 -31.26 38.33
N MET A 2 -53.32 -32.31 37.60
CA MET A 2 -54.39 -32.59 36.65
C MET A 2 -54.37 -31.57 35.52
N GLY A 3 -54.00 -31.91 34.32
CA GLY A 3 -54.52 -32.94 33.40
C GLY A 3 -55.11 -32.17 32.19
N VAL A 4 -55.04 -32.55 30.96
CA VAL A 4 -55.40 -33.66 30.12
C VAL A 4 -54.98 -33.24 28.68
N LEU A 5 -54.14 -33.88 27.91
CA LEU A 5 -54.28 -34.87 26.83
C LEU A 5 -55.53 -34.74 25.93
N THR A 6 -55.35 -34.66 24.62
CA THR A 6 -55.99 -35.43 23.56
C THR A 6 -55.39 -34.97 22.23
N MET A 7 -54.68 -35.68 21.44
CA MET A 7 -54.76 -36.91 20.62
C MET A 7 -55.65 -36.78 19.35
N ILE A 8 -55.02 -37.24 18.21
CA ILE A 8 -55.58 -38.01 17.04
C ILE A 8 -56.05 -37.12 15.86
N THR A 9 -55.71 -37.35 14.57
CA THR A 9 -55.56 -38.58 13.78
C THR A 9 -54.92 -38.31 12.42
N ASN A 10 -54.21 -39.36 11.96
CA ASN A 10 -53.76 -39.66 10.61
C ASN A 10 -54.87 -39.69 9.54
N LYS A 11 -54.51 -39.38 8.30
CA LYS A 11 -55.02 -40.14 7.13
C LYS A 11 -53.98 -40.21 6.01
N GLN A 12 -53.45 -41.40 5.79
CA GLN A 12 -52.84 -41.89 4.59
C GLN A 12 -53.90 -42.12 3.48
N PHE A 13 -53.51 -41.89 2.24
CA PHE A 13 -54.04 -42.64 1.09
C PHE A 13 -52.94 -42.84 0.05
N SER A 14 -52.66 -44.11 -0.20
CA SER A 14 -51.85 -44.68 -1.26
C SER A 14 -52.72 -45.08 -2.47
N ILE A 15 -52.07 -45.37 -3.56
CA ILE A 15 -52.45 -46.22 -4.75
C ILE A 15 -52.04 -45.45 -6.02
N SER A 16 -51.40 -45.94 -7.06
CA SER A 16 -50.90 -47.25 -7.48
C SER A 16 -50.14 -47.04 -8.79
N ALA A 17 -49.16 -47.89 -9.03
CA ALA A 17 -48.37 -47.96 -10.26
C ALA A 17 -49.16 -48.57 -11.44
N THR A 18 -48.82 -48.14 -12.67
CA THR A 18 -48.89 -49.05 -13.84
C THR A 18 -47.87 -48.65 -14.91
N LYS A 19 -47.11 -49.63 -15.33
CA LYS A 19 -46.09 -49.68 -16.38
C LYS A 19 -46.63 -49.36 -17.75
N VAL A 20 -45.84 -48.67 -18.60
CA VAL A 20 -45.66 -49.10 -20.03
C VAL A 20 -44.23 -48.65 -20.44
N ALA A 21 -43.46 -49.61 -20.89
CA ALA A 21 -42.17 -49.45 -21.54
C ALA A 21 -42.39 -49.14 -23.04
N ASN A 22 -41.65 -48.17 -23.57
CA ASN A 22 -41.30 -48.12 -24.98
C ASN A 22 -39.85 -47.66 -25.17
N TYR A 23 -39.06 -48.51 -25.79
CA TYR A 23 -37.73 -48.29 -26.31
C TYR A 23 -37.79 -47.28 -27.45
N LEU A 24 -36.97 -46.22 -27.33
CA LEU A 24 -36.50 -45.43 -28.46
C LEU A 24 -35.03 -45.08 -28.21
N ILE A 25 -34.19 -45.70 -29.02
CA ILE A 25 -32.77 -45.36 -29.19
C ILE A 25 -32.71 -43.99 -29.86
N THR A 26 -32.14 -42.99 -29.19
CA THR A 26 -31.73 -41.72 -29.81
C THR A 26 -30.28 -41.48 -29.55
N LEU A 27 -29.51 -41.33 -30.63
CA LEU A 27 -28.12 -40.90 -30.67
C LEU A 27 -27.92 -39.62 -29.81
N SER A 28 -27.06 -39.69 -28.81
CA SER A 28 -26.52 -38.53 -28.15
C SER A 28 -25.46 -37.89 -29.05
N ALA A 29 -25.86 -36.89 -29.83
CA ALA A 29 -24.93 -35.90 -30.37
C ALA A 29 -24.45 -35.03 -29.20
N GLY A 30 -23.17 -35.11 -28.88
CA GLY A 30 -22.54 -34.22 -27.93
C GLY A 30 -22.67 -32.79 -28.44
N LEU A 31 -23.54 -31.99 -27.85
CA LEU A 31 -23.44 -30.53 -27.90
C LEU A 31 -22.31 -30.14 -26.94
N CYS A 32 -21.13 -29.83 -27.50
CA CYS A 32 -20.22 -28.91 -26.87
C CYS A 32 -20.95 -27.57 -26.73
N LEU A 33 -21.43 -27.26 -25.55
CA LEU A 33 -21.75 -25.89 -25.18
C LEU A 33 -20.41 -25.11 -25.13
N ALA A 34 -19.99 -24.61 -26.29
CA ALA A 34 -19.13 -23.46 -26.31
C ALA A 34 -19.98 -22.35 -25.69
N GLY A 35 -19.76 -22.07 -24.41
CA GLY A 35 -20.25 -20.87 -23.78
C GLY A 35 -19.70 -19.72 -24.62
N SER A 36 -20.57 -19.03 -25.34
CA SER A 36 -20.21 -17.73 -25.92
C SER A 36 -19.81 -16.85 -24.75
N LEU A 37 -18.50 -16.56 -24.60
CA LEU A 37 -18.03 -15.46 -23.82
C LEU A 37 -18.72 -14.22 -24.40
N VAL A 38 -19.72 -13.71 -23.71
CA VAL A 38 -20.30 -12.41 -24.02
C VAL A 38 -19.16 -11.45 -23.75
N ALA A 39 -18.67 -10.78 -24.79
CA ALA A 39 -17.68 -9.74 -24.65
C ALA A 39 -18.24 -8.70 -23.65
N GLN A 40 -17.49 -8.43 -22.58
CA GLN A 40 -17.85 -7.39 -21.63
C GLN A 40 -17.67 -6.05 -22.33
N ASP A 41 -18.71 -5.27 -22.51
CA ASP A 41 -18.63 -3.97 -23.18
C ASP A 41 -17.82 -2.96 -22.34
N THR A 42 -17.93 -3.04 -21.01
CA THR A 42 -17.22 -2.15 -20.09
C THR A 42 -16.89 -2.89 -18.78
N VAL A 43 -15.66 -2.72 -18.30
CA VAL A 43 -15.21 -3.06 -16.94
C VAL A 43 -14.44 -1.88 -16.40
N GLU A 44 -14.84 -1.37 -15.27
CA GLU A 44 -14.24 -0.17 -14.67
C GLU A 44 -13.07 -0.49 -13.72
N TRP A 45 -12.33 0.55 -13.37
CA TRP A 45 -11.31 0.60 -12.33
C TRP A 45 -11.45 1.93 -11.59
N THR A 46 -12.36 1.99 -10.61
CA THR A 46 -12.88 3.25 -10.08
C THR A 46 -12.03 3.88 -8.99
N THR A 47 -11.24 3.09 -8.27
CA THR A 47 -10.36 3.57 -7.19
C THR A 47 -8.91 3.19 -7.45
N LEU A 48 -8.00 3.64 -6.60
CA LEU A 48 -6.59 3.26 -6.65
C LEU A 48 -6.37 1.73 -6.67
N GLY A 49 -7.18 0.99 -5.94
CA GLY A 49 -7.13 -0.48 -5.83
C GLY A 49 -8.21 -1.21 -6.60
N ASN A 50 -8.85 -0.56 -7.56
CA ASN A 50 -10.04 -0.98 -8.31
C ASN A 50 -11.34 -0.79 -7.52
N ASP A 51 -11.41 -1.25 -6.30
CA ASP A 51 -12.57 -1.22 -5.41
C ASP A 51 -12.20 -0.60 -4.05
N PHE A 52 -13.19 -0.44 -3.18
CA PHE A 52 -12.97 0.03 -1.81
C PHE A 52 -12.26 -1.00 -0.92
N ALA A 53 -12.28 -2.28 -1.30
CA ALA A 53 -11.57 -3.37 -0.64
C ALA A 53 -10.08 -3.45 -1.03
N HIS A 54 -9.65 -2.65 -2.01
CA HIS A 54 -8.28 -2.61 -2.56
C HIS A 54 -7.77 -3.96 -3.06
N THR A 55 -8.65 -4.79 -3.63
CA THR A 55 -8.29 -6.13 -4.12
C THR A 55 -7.32 -6.12 -5.29
N ARG A 56 -7.27 -5.04 -6.07
CA ARG A 56 -6.52 -4.94 -7.34
C ARG A 56 -6.85 -6.08 -8.30
N SER A 57 -8.07 -6.57 -8.23
CA SER A 57 -8.63 -7.61 -9.09
C SER A 57 -9.58 -6.99 -10.11
N THR A 58 -9.60 -7.52 -11.31
CA THR A 58 -10.53 -7.11 -12.37
C THR A 58 -11.26 -8.30 -12.95
N GLN A 59 -12.52 -8.10 -13.30
CA GLN A 59 -13.35 -9.10 -13.98
C GLN A 59 -13.11 -9.15 -15.50
N ALA A 60 -12.18 -8.33 -16.03
CA ALA A 60 -11.83 -8.35 -17.44
C ALA A 60 -11.13 -9.67 -17.83
N THR A 61 -11.59 -10.31 -18.91
CA THR A 61 -11.17 -11.66 -19.30
C THR A 61 -10.75 -11.80 -20.77
N GLN A 62 -10.72 -10.75 -21.56
CA GLN A 62 -10.32 -10.78 -22.96
C GLN A 62 -8.84 -11.17 -23.15
N ILE A 63 -7.99 -10.69 -22.25
CA ILE A 63 -6.57 -11.07 -22.21
C ILE A 63 -6.47 -12.40 -21.45
N THR A 64 -5.94 -13.42 -22.15
CA THR A 64 -5.80 -14.80 -21.65
C THR A 64 -4.35 -15.24 -21.73
N PRO A 65 -3.93 -16.32 -21.06
CA PRO A 65 -2.58 -16.87 -21.23
C PRO A 65 -2.18 -17.13 -22.67
N GLN A 66 -3.13 -17.50 -23.54
CA GLN A 66 -2.87 -17.85 -24.92
C GLN A 66 -2.58 -16.66 -25.82
N ASN A 67 -3.15 -15.47 -25.51
CA ASN A 67 -2.96 -14.26 -26.30
C ASN A 67 -2.13 -13.18 -25.57
N PHE A 68 -1.62 -13.48 -24.36
CA PHE A 68 -0.87 -12.53 -23.55
C PHE A 68 0.41 -12.05 -24.25
N GLY A 69 1.07 -12.93 -25.01
CA GLY A 69 2.26 -12.59 -25.78
C GLY A 69 2.01 -11.69 -27.00
N ASP A 70 0.74 -11.54 -27.40
CA ASP A 70 0.32 -10.71 -28.53
C ASP A 70 -0.07 -9.27 -28.12
N LEU A 71 0.10 -8.94 -26.83
CA LEU A 71 -0.13 -7.58 -26.36
C LEU A 71 0.88 -6.61 -26.99
N GLU A 72 0.36 -5.50 -27.47
CA GLU A 72 1.16 -4.43 -28.05
C GLU A 72 0.79 -3.07 -27.41
N VAL A 73 1.67 -2.07 -27.61
CA VAL A 73 1.41 -0.71 -27.16
C VAL A 73 0.30 -0.10 -28.03
N ALA A 74 -0.89 0.06 -27.46
CA ALA A 74 -2.02 0.70 -28.12
C ALA A 74 -1.81 2.21 -28.24
N TRP A 75 -1.34 2.83 -27.16
CA TRP A 75 -0.99 4.27 -27.12
C TRP A 75 -0.09 4.56 -25.91
N THR A 76 0.54 5.73 -25.95
CA THR A 76 1.28 6.32 -24.83
C THR A 76 0.80 7.74 -24.58
N TRP A 77 0.71 8.13 -23.31
CA TRP A 77 0.48 9.49 -22.88
C TRP A 77 1.74 10.02 -22.19
N ASP A 78 2.22 11.20 -22.57
CA ASP A 78 3.44 11.79 -22.02
C ASP A 78 3.10 12.88 -21.00
N GLY A 79 3.44 12.61 -19.73
CA GLY A 79 3.28 13.52 -18.61
C GLY A 79 4.34 14.62 -18.52
N ALA A 80 5.35 14.65 -19.39
CA ALA A 80 6.42 15.66 -19.37
C ALA A 80 5.90 17.09 -19.51
N SER A 81 4.79 17.29 -20.25
CA SER A 81 4.12 18.59 -20.39
C SER A 81 3.53 19.12 -19.05
N PHE A 82 3.40 18.27 -18.04
CA PHE A 82 2.96 18.61 -16.70
C PHE A 82 4.13 18.65 -15.70
N GLU A 83 5.37 18.76 -16.17
CA GLU A 83 6.60 18.74 -15.38
C GLU A 83 6.77 17.44 -14.57
N ALA A 84 6.19 16.34 -15.06
CA ALA A 84 6.30 15.05 -14.41
C ALA A 84 7.70 14.46 -14.65
N GLN A 85 8.48 14.28 -13.58
CA GLN A 85 9.76 13.57 -13.66
C GLN A 85 9.56 12.07 -13.43
N SER A 86 8.66 11.69 -12.51
CA SER A 86 8.24 10.32 -12.30
C SER A 86 6.79 10.30 -11.83
N GLY A 87 5.93 9.50 -12.46
CA GLY A 87 4.56 9.33 -12.01
C GLY A 87 4.47 8.26 -10.94
N ARG A 88 3.54 8.46 -10.00
CA ARG A 88 3.25 7.50 -8.90
C ARG A 88 1.78 7.15 -8.84
N SER A 89 1.00 7.58 -9.84
CA SER A 89 -0.43 7.39 -9.91
C SER A 89 -0.79 6.00 -10.44
N THR A 90 -1.82 5.39 -9.86
CA THR A 90 -2.58 4.33 -10.52
C THR A 90 -3.75 5.00 -11.24
N PRO A 91 -3.81 4.96 -12.58
CA PRO A 91 -4.91 5.56 -13.32
C PRO A 91 -6.23 4.85 -13.03
N SER A 92 -7.30 5.63 -12.82
CA SER A 92 -8.68 5.14 -12.66
C SER A 92 -9.45 5.28 -13.97
N TYR A 93 -10.21 4.23 -14.33
CA TYR A 93 -11.12 4.24 -15.47
C TYR A 93 -12.56 4.28 -14.98
N ILE A 94 -13.27 5.37 -15.28
CA ILE A 94 -14.59 5.70 -14.75
C ILE A 94 -15.45 6.27 -15.88
N ASN A 95 -16.61 5.66 -16.14
CA ASN A 95 -17.62 6.15 -17.08
C ASN A 95 -17.03 6.59 -18.43
N GLY A 96 -16.17 5.74 -19.04
CA GLY A 96 -15.58 5.98 -20.35
C GLY A 96 -14.44 6.98 -20.39
N ARG A 97 -13.86 7.37 -19.24
CA ARG A 97 -12.68 8.25 -19.15
C ARG A 97 -11.64 7.68 -18.23
N LEU A 98 -10.39 7.98 -18.54
CA LEU A 98 -9.26 7.64 -17.71
C LEU A 98 -8.79 8.88 -16.95
N TYR A 99 -8.58 8.74 -15.63
CA TYR A 99 -8.10 9.82 -14.77
C TYR A 99 -6.75 9.44 -14.17
N THR A 100 -5.81 10.37 -14.19
CA THR A 100 -4.49 10.22 -13.58
C THR A 100 -4.05 11.49 -12.88
N VAL A 101 -2.97 11.39 -12.13
CA VAL A 101 -2.32 12.54 -11.46
C VAL A 101 -0.91 12.67 -11.99
N ALA A 102 -0.50 13.87 -12.37
CA ALA A 102 0.80 14.12 -12.98
C ALA A 102 1.50 15.37 -12.42
N GLY A 103 2.82 15.29 -12.37
CA GLY A 103 3.71 16.40 -12.01
C GLY A 103 3.72 16.78 -10.54
N ALA A 104 4.64 17.68 -10.19
CA ALA A 104 4.82 18.16 -8.82
C ALA A 104 3.61 18.94 -8.28
N ARG A 105 2.76 19.46 -9.19
CA ARG A 105 1.54 20.18 -8.82
C ARG A 105 0.31 19.27 -8.72
N ARG A 106 0.49 17.95 -8.85
CA ARG A 106 -0.60 16.97 -8.86
C ARG A 106 -1.74 17.37 -9.79
N HIS A 107 -1.39 17.68 -11.06
CA HIS A 107 -2.43 17.92 -12.07
C HIS A 107 -3.33 16.69 -12.15
N VAL A 108 -4.64 16.89 -11.97
CA VAL A 108 -5.63 15.89 -12.35
C VAL A 108 -5.79 15.97 -13.85
N VAL A 109 -5.65 14.86 -14.55
CA VAL A 109 -5.73 14.79 -16.02
C VAL A 109 -6.76 13.75 -16.40
N ALA A 110 -7.75 14.17 -17.20
CA ALA A 110 -8.67 13.26 -17.87
C ALA A 110 -8.16 12.94 -19.27
N ILE A 111 -8.17 11.66 -19.61
CA ILE A 111 -7.58 11.12 -20.83
C ILE A 111 -8.65 10.28 -21.56
N ASP A 112 -8.72 10.41 -22.87
CA ASP A 112 -9.51 9.53 -23.72
C ASP A 112 -8.90 8.11 -23.71
N PRO A 113 -9.64 7.08 -23.27
CA PRO A 113 -9.08 5.75 -23.06
C PRO A 113 -8.71 5.02 -24.36
N LYS A 114 -9.24 5.45 -25.49
CA LYS A 114 -8.99 4.85 -26.80
C LYS A 114 -7.74 5.40 -27.49
N SER A 115 -7.50 6.70 -27.33
CA SER A 115 -6.43 7.40 -28.05
C SER A 115 -5.28 7.89 -27.18
N GLY A 116 -5.42 7.89 -25.86
CA GLY A 116 -4.44 8.50 -24.95
C GLY A 116 -4.41 10.03 -25.02
N THR A 117 -5.42 10.68 -25.61
CA THR A 117 -5.46 12.14 -25.75
C THR A 117 -5.99 12.81 -24.48
N THR A 118 -5.31 13.86 -24.00
CA THR A 118 -5.80 14.67 -22.88
C THR A 118 -7.12 15.37 -23.25
N ILE A 119 -8.14 15.18 -22.43
CA ILE A 119 -9.46 15.84 -22.57
C ILE A 119 -9.45 17.16 -21.81
N TRP A 120 -9.06 17.13 -20.53
CA TRP A 120 -8.92 18.30 -19.68
C TRP A 120 -7.85 18.06 -18.59
N SER A 121 -7.40 19.13 -17.97
CA SER A 121 -6.54 19.06 -16.78
C SER A 121 -6.89 20.15 -15.79
N TYR A 122 -6.65 19.87 -14.49
CA TYR A 122 -6.81 20.81 -13.40
C TYR A 122 -5.58 20.75 -12.48
N ARG A 123 -5.20 21.89 -11.91
CA ARG A 123 -4.20 22.01 -10.86
C ARG A 123 -4.60 23.08 -9.85
N GLU A 124 -4.06 22.99 -8.63
CA GLU A 124 -4.19 24.10 -7.69
C GLU A 124 -3.47 25.37 -8.19
N PRO A 125 -3.94 26.56 -7.79
CA PRO A 125 -3.24 27.82 -8.05
C PRO A 125 -1.84 27.85 -7.43
N ASP A 126 -1.01 28.80 -7.86
CA ASP A 126 0.31 29.04 -7.29
C ASP A 126 0.16 29.64 -5.87
N THR A 127 0.63 28.93 -4.86
CA THR A 127 0.61 29.36 -3.46
C THR A 127 1.94 29.06 -2.81
N GLY A 128 2.31 29.76 -1.73
CA GLY A 128 3.50 29.42 -0.94
C GLY A 128 3.43 28.02 -0.34
N ARG A 129 2.22 27.49 -0.10
CA ARG A 129 2.05 26.17 0.50
C ARG A 129 2.57 25.03 -0.37
N TRP A 130 2.33 25.06 -1.68
CA TRP A 130 2.81 23.97 -2.52
C TRP A 130 4.34 23.98 -2.65
N ASP A 131 4.99 25.13 -2.58
CA ASP A 131 6.45 25.26 -2.60
C ASP A 131 7.11 24.55 -1.42
N TYR A 132 6.43 24.51 -0.29
CA TYR A 132 6.89 23.78 0.90
C TYR A 132 6.48 22.29 0.91
N SER A 133 5.66 21.84 0.00
CA SER A 133 5.19 20.45 -0.05
C SER A 133 6.28 19.53 -0.56
N MET A 134 7.02 18.92 0.33
CA MET A 134 8.13 17.99 0.01
C MET A 134 7.67 16.67 -0.62
N ARG A 135 6.39 16.36 -0.62
CA ARG A 135 5.79 15.21 -1.30
C ARG A 135 4.86 15.61 -2.43
N ALA A 136 5.09 16.78 -3.02
CA ALA A 136 4.25 17.33 -4.08
C ALA A 136 4.07 16.36 -5.26
N ASP A 137 5.15 15.72 -5.73
CA ASP A 137 5.16 14.77 -6.84
C ASP A 137 4.67 13.34 -6.47
N TYR A 138 4.17 13.13 -5.24
CA TYR A 138 3.76 11.80 -4.76
C TYR A 138 2.27 11.48 -4.99
N GLY A 139 1.55 12.24 -5.80
CA GLY A 139 0.13 11.97 -6.07
C GLY A 139 -0.11 10.55 -6.60
N LYS A 140 -0.87 9.72 -5.84
CA LYS A 140 -1.07 8.30 -6.17
C LYS A 140 -2.32 8.05 -7.02
N GLY A 141 -3.26 8.99 -7.07
CA GLY A 141 -4.51 8.85 -7.80
C GLY A 141 -5.55 9.88 -7.39
N VAL A 142 -6.78 9.63 -7.75
CA VAL A 142 -7.95 10.48 -7.46
C VAL A 142 -8.99 9.71 -6.65
N GLY A 143 -9.80 10.42 -5.85
CA GLY A 143 -11.04 9.91 -5.29
C GLY A 143 -12.18 10.09 -6.28
N TYR A 144 -13.21 9.25 -6.18
CA TYR A 144 -14.39 9.30 -7.02
C TYR A 144 -15.66 9.02 -6.24
N ALA A 145 -16.72 9.74 -6.55
CA ALA A 145 -18.08 9.41 -6.15
C ALA A 145 -19.10 9.91 -7.19
N ASN A 146 -20.24 9.25 -7.24
CA ASN A 146 -21.42 9.77 -7.96
C ASN A 146 -22.32 10.48 -6.93
N ILE A 147 -22.43 11.80 -7.03
CA ILE A 147 -23.22 12.63 -6.11
C ILE A 147 -24.46 13.12 -6.86
N ASP A 148 -25.63 12.67 -6.43
CA ASP A 148 -26.92 13.02 -7.03
C ASP A 148 -26.98 12.80 -8.56
N GLY A 149 -26.32 11.75 -9.08
CA GLY A 149 -26.26 11.42 -10.50
C GLY A 149 -25.17 12.17 -11.29
N ARG A 150 -24.29 12.91 -10.62
CA ARG A 150 -23.13 13.60 -11.18
C ARG A 150 -21.85 12.91 -10.73
N ASP A 151 -20.99 12.62 -11.69
CA ASP A 151 -19.66 12.08 -11.39
C ASP A 151 -18.73 13.18 -10.91
N VAL A 152 -18.10 12.97 -9.75
CA VAL A 152 -17.21 13.94 -9.09
C VAL A 152 -15.85 13.30 -8.84
N ILE A 153 -14.80 13.99 -9.21
CA ILE A 153 -13.41 13.62 -8.95
C ILE A 153 -12.90 14.49 -7.81
N TYR A 154 -12.32 13.84 -6.80
CA TYR A 154 -11.71 14.50 -5.64
C TYR A 154 -10.20 14.36 -5.68
N ILE A 155 -9.50 15.43 -5.33
CA ILE A 155 -8.05 15.46 -5.21
C ILE A 155 -7.62 16.23 -3.97
N ILE A 156 -6.60 15.71 -3.27
CA ILE A 156 -5.88 16.49 -2.26
C ILE A 156 -4.62 17.03 -2.93
N SER A 157 -4.57 18.34 -3.05
CA SER A 157 -3.48 19.04 -3.72
C SER A 157 -2.22 19.13 -2.86
N PRO A 158 -1.05 19.47 -3.41
CA PRO A 158 0.19 19.61 -2.64
C PRO A 158 0.09 20.59 -1.48
N GLY A 159 -0.64 21.71 -1.66
CA GLY A 159 -0.88 22.71 -0.62
C GLY A 159 -1.89 22.29 0.45
N PHE A 160 -2.32 21.02 0.46
CA PHE A 160 -3.28 20.46 1.40
C PHE A 160 -4.66 21.11 1.30
N PHE A 161 -5.17 21.18 0.06
CA PHE A 161 -6.55 21.55 -0.25
C PHE A 161 -7.29 20.34 -0.81
N LEU A 162 -8.53 20.13 -0.37
CA LEU A 162 -9.43 19.17 -0.97
C LEU A 162 -10.23 19.87 -2.07
N THR A 163 -10.10 19.40 -3.31
CA THR A 163 -10.83 19.92 -4.45
C THR A 163 -11.78 18.88 -5.00
N ALA A 164 -13.05 19.26 -5.21
CA ALA A 164 -14.05 18.49 -5.93
C ALA A 164 -14.20 19.04 -7.34
N LEU A 165 -14.09 18.17 -8.35
CA LEU A 165 -14.14 18.51 -9.78
C LEU A 165 -15.29 17.75 -10.43
N ASP A 166 -16.05 18.47 -11.28
CA ASP A 166 -16.95 17.82 -12.20
C ASP A 166 -16.17 16.94 -13.17
N ALA A 167 -16.45 15.65 -13.18
CA ALA A 167 -15.67 14.65 -13.91
C ALA A 167 -15.74 14.86 -15.43
N GLU A 168 -16.81 15.46 -15.93
CA GLU A 168 -16.96 15.72 -17.37
C GLU A 168 -16.08 16.86 -17.84
N THR A 169 -15.98 17.93 -17.04
CA THR A 169 -15.41 19.21 -17.47
C THR A 169 -14.10 19.59 -16.79
N GLY A 170 -13.74 18.91 -15.67
CA GLY A 170 -12.58 19.28 -14.84
C GLY A 170 -12.74 20.58 -14.08
N ARG A 171 -13.94 21.15 -14.04
CA ARG A 171 -14.22 22.41 -13.33
C ARG A 171 -14.49 22.15 -11.86
N PRO A 172 -14.06 23.04 -10.95
CA PRO A 172 -14.44 23.00 -9.55
C PRO A 172 -15.96 22.92 -9.38
N LEU A 173 -16.40 22.03 -8.49
CA LEU A 173 -17.82 21.72 -8.28
C LEU A 173 -18.53 22.89 -7.59
N GLU A 174 -19.56 23.44 -8.23
CA GLU A 174 -20.37 24.51 -7.63
C GLU A 174 -21.10 24.00 -6.39
N GLY A 175 -21.01 24.79 -5.32
CA GLY A 175 -21.66 24.48 -4.03
C GLY A 175 -20.84 23.56 -3.12
N PHE A 176 -19.63 23.14 -3.52
CA PHE A 176 -18.70 22.41 -2.67
C PHE A 176 -17.68 23.38 -2.03
N GLY A 177 -17.52 23.29 -0.71
CA GLY A 177 -16.58 24.11 0.05
C GLY A 177 -16.94 25.58 0.16
N GLU A 178 -16.10 26.34 0.81
CA GLU A 178 -16.20 27.79 0.97
C GLU A 178 -15.12 28.50 0.11
N ARG A 179 -15.31 29.81 -0.09
CA ARG A 179 -14.29 30.61 -0.74
C ARG A 179 -12.97 30.59 0.06
N VAL A 180 -11.91 30.07 -0.56
CA VAL A 180 -10.55 30.18 0.00
C VAL A 180 -10.05 31.60 -0.22
N PRO A 181 -9.63 32.35 0.82
CA PRO A 181 -9.23 33.76 0.69
C PRO A 181 -7.79 33.90 0.17
N ILE A 182 -7.37 33.07 -0.78
CA ILE A 182 -6.06 33.10 -1.43
C ILE A 182 -6.27 33.42 -2.92
N GLU A 183 -5.43 34.28 -3.46
CA GLU A 183 -5.53 34.70 -4.88
C GLU A 183 -5.37 33.51 -5.82
N GLY A 184 -6.20 33.44 -6.85
CA GLY A 184 -6.18 32.40 -7.87
C GLY A 184 -7.10 31.22 -7.59
N PHE A 185 -7.59 31.05 -6.36
CA PHE A 185 -8.59 29.99 -6.08
C PHE A 185 -9.96 30.36 -6.63
N PRO A 186 -10.75 29.38 -7.07
CA PRO A 186 -12.15 29.59 -7.45
C PRO A 186 -12.99 29.93 -6.21
N ASP A 187 -14.18 30.54 -6.45
CA ASP A 187 -15.10 30.87 -5.37
C ASP A 187 -15.77 29.64 -4.73
N THR A 188 -15.62 28.45 -5.30
CA THR A 188 -16.24 27.20 -4.89
C THR A 188 -15.41 26.01 -5.36
N GLY A 189 -15.74 24.82 -4.87
CA GLY A 189 -15.11 23.54 -5.28
C GLY A 189 -13.87 23.18 -4.47
N VAL A 190 -13.51 23.94 -3.44
CA VAL A 190 -12.28 23.74 -2.66
C VAL A 190 -12.53 23.91 -1.17
N VAL A 191 -11.88 23.05 -0.38
CA VAL A 191 -11.83 23.13 1.09
C VAL A 191 -10.37 23.27 1.53
N ASP A 192 -10.09 24.20 2.43
CA ASP A 192 -8.80 24.37 3.07
C ASP A 192 -8.67 23.44 4.26
N LEU A 193 -7.97 22.30 4.09
CA LEU A 193 -7.82 21.25 5.09
C LEU A 193 -7.03 21.69 6.33
N LEU A 194 -6.08 22.64 6.18
CA LEU A 194 -5.31 23.14 7.31
C LEU A 194 -6.18 23.88 8.35
N LYS A 195 -7.26 24.52 7.89
CA LYS A 195 -8.21 25.20 8.76
C LYS A 195 -8.77 24.27 9.86
N ASP A 196 -9.05 23.02 9.50
CA ASP A 196 -9.73 22.06 10.37
C ASP A 196 -8.77 21.19 11.19
N LEU A 197 -7.47 21.22 10.91
CA LEU A 197 -6.46 20.58 11.76
C LEU A 197 -6.32 21.26 13.13
N GLY A 198 -6.61 22.56 13.20
CA GLY A 198 -6.52 23.34 14.44
C GLY A 198 -5.11 23.72 14.85
N HIS A 199 -4.15 23.66 13.93
CA HIS A 199 -2.78 24.14 14.14
C HIS A 199 -2.61 25.59 13.68
N PRO A 200 -1.76 26.41 14.35
CA PRO A 200 -1.47 27.76 13.87
C PRO A 200 -0.82 27.69 12.47
N TYR A 201 -1.32 28.45 11.52
CA TYR A 201 -0.73 28.58 10.20
C TYR A 201 -1.06 29.95 9.61
N ASP A 202 -0.20 30.43 8.69
CA ASP A 202 -0.52 31.56 7.85
C ASP A 202 -1.20 31.07 6.57
N PRO A 203 -2.45 31.47 6.28
CA PRO A 203 -3.16 31.03 5.09
C PRO A 203 -2.51 31.49 3.78
N TYR A 204 -1.62 32.48 3.83
CA TYR A 204 -0.93 33.03 2.68
C TYR A 204 0.48 32.50 2.49
N ASP A 205 1.23 32.31 3.59
CA ASP A 205 2.64 31.89 3.58
C ASP A 205 2.86 30.41 3.84
N GLY A 206 1.81 29.68 4.23
CA GLY A 206 1.85 28.22 4.25
C GLY A 206 1.95 27.58 5.61
N ILE A 207 2.66 26.48 5.69
CA ILE A 207 2.70 25.54 6.81
C ILE A 207 3.77 26.00 7.80
N PRO A 208 3.50 26.00 9.13
CA PRO A 208 4.49 26.41 10.12
C PRO A 208 5.66 25.41 10.15
N LEU A 209 6.86 25.93 9.84
CA LEU A 209 8.09 25.13 9.77
C LEU A 209 8.44 24.44 11.08
N GLU A 210 8.17 25.11 12.19
CA GLU A 210 8.41 24.61 13.54
C GLU A 210 7.54 23.40 13.91
N ARG A 211 6.46 23.18 13.15
CA ARG A 211 5.52 22.07 13.34
C ARG A 211 5.58 20.99 12.26
N GLY A 212 6.46 21.18 11.27
CA GLY A 212 6.56 20.30 10.11
C GLY A 212 5.58 20.62 9.02
N TYR A 213 5.73 19.93 7.89
CA TYR A 213 4.88 20.07 6.71
C TYR A 213 3.87 18.93 6.66
N ILE A 214 2.70 19.22 6.12
CA ILE A 214 1.64 18.25 5.91
C ILE A 214 1.02 18.39 4.52
N THR A 215 0.74 17.27 3.90
CA THR A 215 0.00 17.15 2.64
C THR A 215 -0.73 15.81 2.67
N SER A 216 -1.31 15.35 1.58
CA SER A 216 -1.69 13.95 1.41
C SER A 216 -1.21 13.44 0.07
N SER A 217 -0.57 12.29 0.06
CA SER A 217 -0.12 11.65 -1.18
C SER A 217 -1.09 10.59 -1.70
N SER A 218 -1.92 10.03 -0.83
CA SER A 218 -3.00 9.12 -1.22
C SER A 218 -4.26 9.90 -1.59
N PRO A 219 -5.07 9.39 -2.54
CA PRO A 219 -6.36 10.00 -2.83
C PRO A 219 -7.28 9.88 -1.61
N PRO A 220 -8.25 10.80 -1.44
CA PRO A 220 -9.30 10.62 -0.46
C PRO A 220 -10.19 9.44 -0.84
N ILE A 221 -10.80 8.79 0.14
CA ILE A 221 -11.82 7.76 -0.10
C ILE A 221 -13.19 8.36 0.22
N ILE A 222 -14.20 8.03 -0.57
CA ILE A 222 -15.56 8.56 -0.39
C ILE A 222 -16.49 7.41 -0.04
N VAL A 223 -17.00 7.41 1.17
CA VAL A 223 -17.84 6.33 1.73
C VAL A 223 -19.07 6.92 2.39
N ASN A 224 -20.25 6.43 1.99
CA ASN A 224 -21.52 6.88 2.56
C ASN A 224 -21.67 8.41 2.60
N ASP A 225 -21.36 9.06 1.48
CA ASP A 225 -21.38 10.51 1.29
C ASP A 225 -20.37 11.29 2.16
N VAL A 226 -19.36 10.64 2.72
CA VAL A 226 -18.26 11.27 3.47
C VAL A 226 -16.95 11.12 2.71
N VAL A 227 -16.27 12.23 2.47
CA VAL A 227 -14.89 12.29 1.97
C VAL A 227 -13.96 12.15 3.16
N ILE A 228 -13.17 11.07 3.19
CA ILE A 228 -12.22 10.80 4.26
C ILE A 228 -10.81 11.08 3.75
N VAL A 229 -10.13 11.95 4.47
CA VAL A 229 -8.81 12.47 4.12
C VAL A 229 -7.77 11.92 5.08
N GLY A 230 -6.84 11.11 4.54
CA GLY A 230 -5.58 10.81 5.18
C GLY A 230 -4.56 11.92 4.90
N ASN A 231 -3.34 11.73 5.34
CA ASN A 231 -2.29 12.71 5.14
C ASN A 231 -0.90 12.08 5.03
N SER A 232 0.09 12.91 4.77
CA SER A 232 1.51 12.56 4.78
C SER A 232 2.25 13.73 5.41
N ALA A 233 2.90 13.50 6.53
CA ALA A 233 3.71 14.50 7.19
C ALA A 233 5.18 14.44 6.73
N GLU A 234 6.00 15.31 7.29
CA GLU A 234 7.38 15.53 6.86
C GLU A 234 8.37 14.46 7.29
N GLN A 235 7.99 13.53 8.13
CA GLN A 235 8.86 12.45 8.57
C GLN A 235 9.68 11.86 7.40
N GLY A 236 10.85 11.37 7.59
CA GLY A 236 11.73 10.85 6.54
C GLY A 236 12.56 11.91 5.81
N TYR A 237 12.23 13.19 5.95
CA TYR A 237 12.99 14.31 5.39
C TYR A 237 13.75 15.09 6.46
N HIS A 238 13.21 15.21 7.68
CA HIS A 238 13.81 15.91 8.82
C HIS A 238 13.94 14.97 10.03
N GLN A 239 14.84 14.03 9.92
CA GLN A 239 15.07 13.01 10.95
C GLN A 239 15.89 13.50 12.16
N SER A 240 16.18 14.80 12.22
CA SER A 240 17.01 15.39 13.28
C SER A 240 16.20 16.18 14.31
N ARG A 241 14.96 16.59 14.00
CA ARG A 241 14.12 17.40 14.91
C ARG A 241 13.00 16.57 15.53
N ILE A 242 12.53 16.97 16.72
CA ILE A 242 11.49 16.24 17.47
C ILE A 242 10.07 16.76 17.22
N GLU A 243 9.91 18.01 16.78
CA GLU A 243 8.60 18.59 16.52
C GLU A 243 8.06 18.17 15.16
N ASN A 244 6.78 17.83 15.11
CA ASN A 244 6.05 17.61 13.86
C ASN A 244 4.55 17.80 14.07
N VAL A 245 3.78 17.95 12.98
CA VAL A 245 2.32 18.00 13.04
C VAL A 245 1.73 16.60 13.17
N PRO A 246 0.69 16.39 13.98
CA PRO A 246 -0.08 15.14 13.98
C PRO A 246 -0.77 14.92 12.63
N GLY A 247 -0.79 13.67 12.21
CA GLY A 247 -1.42 13.23 10.96
C GLY A 247 -2.92 12.95 11.10
N ASP A 248 -3.67 13.84 11.75
CA ASP A 248 -5.08 13.64 12.04
C ASP A 248 -5.93 13.32 10.80
N ILE A 249 -6.90 12.45 10.95
CA ILE A 249 -7.81 12.03 9.88
C ILE A 249 -9.04 12.94 9.90
N LEU A 250 -9.42 13.42 8.71
CA LEU A 250 -10.51 14.39 8.55
C LEU A 250 -11.65 13.79 7.72
N GLY A 251 -12.89 14.10 8.12
CA GLY A 251 -14.10 13.74 7.38
C GLY A 251 -14.89 14.97 6.95
N TYR A 252 -15.33 14.96 5.67
CA TYR A 252 -16.10 16.03 5.07
C TYR A 252 -17.34 15.49 4.35
N ASP A 253 -18.42 16.26 4.31
CA ASP A 253 -19.58 15.95 3.49
C ASP A 253 -19.19 15.98 2.00
N ALA A 254 -19.48 14.90 1.27
CA ALA A 254 -19.05 14.76 -0.12
C ALA A 254 -19.74 15.73 -1.09
N LYS A 255 -20.92 16.22 -0.73
CA LYS A 255 -21.71 17.12 -1.56
C LYS A 255 -21.40 18.58 -1.31
N SER A 256 -21.30 18.96 -0.02
CA SER A 256 -21.13 20.36 0.39
C SER A 256 -19.69 20.72 0.72
N GLY A 257 -18.84 19.76 1.08
CA GLY A 257 -17.49 20.02 1.61
C GLY A 257 -17.50 20.52 3.04
N ASP A 258 -18.64 20.44 3.74
CA ASP A 258 -18.72 20.83 5.15
C ASP A 258 -17.88 19.87 6.01
N PHE A 259 -17.12 20.44 6.95
CA PHE A 259 -16.36 19.65 7.91
C PHE A 259 -17.31 18.89 8.85
N LEU A 260 -17.10 17.59 9.00
CA LEU A 260 -17.92 16.70 9.83
C LEU A 260 -17.22 16.30 11.12
N TRP A 261 -15.99 15.80 11.02
CA TRP A 261 -15.26 15.27 12.17
C TRP A 261 -13.73 15.22 11.92
N LYS A 262 -13.00 15.14 13.04
CA LYS A 262 -11.56 14.90 13.09
C LYS A 262 -11.27 13.76 14.06
N PHE A 263 -10.45 12.82 13.67
CA PHE A 263 -9.87 11.79 14.53
C PHE A 263 -8.43 12.14 14.86
N ASN A 264 -8.12 12.32 16.14
CA ASN A 264 -6.77 12.61 16.61
C ASN A 264 -5.92 11.32 16.60
N VAL A 265 -4.92 11.24 15.73
CA VAL A 265 -4.01 10.08 15.66
C VAL A 265 -3.02 10.06 16.82
N ILE A 266 -2.78 11.21 17.47
CA ILE A 266 -2.10 11.34 18.76
C ILE A 266 -3.17 11.70 19.79
N PRO A 267 -3.58 10.74 20.66
CA PRO A 267 -4.67 10.94 21.60
C PRO A 267 -4.43 12.13 22.53
N GLN A 268 -5.43 12.98 22.64
CA GLN A 268 -5.42 14.15 23.51
C GLN A 268 -5.78 13.76 24.96
N PRO A 269 -5.51 14.62 25.96
CA PRO A 269 -5.89 14.35 27.35
C PRO A 269 -7.35 13.98 27.52
N GLY A 270 -7.60 12.75 28.01
CA GLY A 270 -8.93 12.18 28.20
C GLY A 270 -9.40 11.28 27.06
N GLU A 271 -8.70 11.22 25.95
CA GLU A 271 -8.94 10.25 24.87
C GLU A 271 -8.26 8.90 25.18
N TYR A 272 -8.80 7.85 24.59
CA TYR A 272 -8.24 6.49 24.72
C TYR A 272 -6.85 6.41 24.13
N GLY A 273 -5.89 5.84 24.88
CA GLY A 273 -4.50 5.66 24.45
C GLY A 273 -3.59 6.85 24.79
N HIS A 274 -4.12 7.94 25.37
CA HIS A 274 -3.29 9.08 25.79
C HIS A 274 -2.20 8.67 26.80
N GLU A 275 -2.46 7.70 27.65
CA GLU A 275 -1.52 7.14 28.63
C GLU A 275 -0.31 6.45 27.99
N THR A 276 -0.37 6.12 26.72
CA THR A 276 0.76 5.53 25.96
C THR A 276 1.79 6.55 25.52
N TRP A 277 1.54 7.84 25.79
CA TRP A 277 2.40 8.99 25.48
C TRP A 277 2.98 9.55 26.76
N GLU A 278 4.14 9.01 27.18
CA GLU A 278 4.78 9.41 28.42
C GLU A 278 5.50 10.77 28.29
N ASN A 279 5.74 11.43 29.44
CA ASN A 279 6.47 12.70 29.56
C ASN A 279 5.90 13.84 28.69
N ASP A 280 4.59 13.88 28.52
CA ASP A 280 3.89 14.88 27.71
C ASP A 280 4.39 14.99 26.26
N SER A 281 4.98 13.93 25.72
CA SER A 281 5.55 13.91 24.37
C SER A 281 4.50 14.13 23.27
N TRP A 282 3.23 13.84 23.54
CA TRP A 282 2.09 14.15 22.66
C TRP A 282 1.97 15.63 22.27
N GLN A 283 2.58 16.55 23.05
CA GLN A 283 2.45 17.99 22.80
C GLN A 283 3.31 18.49 21.65
N TYR A 284 4.37 17.79 21.30
CA TYR A 284 5.33 18.24 20.29
C TYR A 284 5.66 17.22 19.21
N THR A 285 5.52 15.93 19.49
CA THR A 285 5.71 14.90 18.48
C THR A 285 4.56 14.87 17.50
N GLY A 286 4.79 14.30 16.35
CA GLY A 286 3.78 14.26 15.31
C GLY A 286 3.96 13.09 14.36
N ASP A 287 3.46 13.27 13.15
CA ASP A 287 3.27 12.27 12.12
C ASP A 287 2.14 11.30 12.51
N ILE A 288 2.35 10.00 12.53
CA ILE A 288 1.29 8.98 12.60
C ILE A 288 0.27 9.22 11.48
N SER A 289 0.79 9.46 10.31
CA SER A 289 -0.03 9.79 9.15
C SER A 289 -0.53 8.54 8.43
N SER A 290 -1.63 8.64 7.71
CA SER A 290 -2.10 7.62 6.77
C SER A 290 -1.65 7.96 5.36
N TRP A 291 -0.34 7.86 5.09
CA TRP A 291 0.17 8.08 3.74
C TRP A 291 -0.08 6.89 2.79
N ALA A 292 -0.36 5.72 3.34
CA ALA A 292 -0.89 4.58 2.59
C ALA A 292 -2.37 4.80 2.27
N PRO A 293 -2.91 4.18 1.21
CA PRO A 293 -4.32 4.29 0.89
C PRO A 293 -5.22 3.65 1.95
N ILE A 294 -6.39 4.23 2.13
CA ILE A 294 -7.44 3.79 3.07
C ILE A 294 -8.39 2.84 2.33
N SER A 295 -8.82 1.76 2.98
CA SER A 295 -9.86 0.86 2.48
C SER A 295 -11.18 1.10 3.21
N ALA A 296 -12.29 0.64 2.64
CA ALA A 296 -13.61 0.84 3.22
C ALA A 296 -14.58 -0.31 2.97
N ASP A 297 -15.49 -0.48 3.90
CA ASP A 297 -16.69 -1.30 3.74
C ASP A 297 -17.92 -0.39 3.82
N GLN A 298 -18.57 -0.21 2.66
CA GLN A 298 -19.74 0.68 2.56
C GLN A 298 -20.98 0.13 3.27
N GLU A 299 -21.12 -1.19 3.36
CA GLU A 299 -22.27 -1.82 4.02
C GLU A 299 -22.16 -1.66 5.54
N LEU A 300 -20.97 -1.88 6.09
CA LEU A 300 -20.68 -1.62 7.50
C LEU A 300 -20.58 -0.13 7.82
N GLY A 301 -20.29 0.71 6.83
CA GLY A 301 -19.99 2.13 7.02
C GLY A 301 -18.67 2.36 7.75
N GLN A 302 -17.71 1.47 7.59
CA GLN A 302 -16.41 1.54 8.25
C GLN A 302 -15.28 1.82 7.27
N VAL A 303 -14.26 2.55 7.73
CA VAL A 303 -13.00 2.76 7.02
C VAL A 303 -11.85 2.15 7.80
N PHE A 304 -10.87 1.61 7.07
CA PHE A 304 -9.70 0.94 7.62
C PHE A 304 -8.46 1.72 7.26
N ILE A 305 -7.83 2.31 8.26
CA ILE A 305 -6.80 3.34 8.14
C ILE A 305 -5.46 2.78 8.64
N PRO A 306 -4.51 2.51 7.73
CA PRO A 306 -3.16 2.11 8.11
C PRO A 306 -2.33 3.36 8.47
N THR A 307 -1.60 3.33 9.59
CA THR A 307 -0.76 4.44 10.03
C THR A 307 0.72 4.09 10.00
N ASN A 308 1.58 5.11 9.97
CA ASN A 308 3.02 4.97 10.13
C ASN A 308 3.46 5.24 11.59
N GLY A 309 4.78 5.18 11.82
CA GLY A 309 5.38 5.47 13.12
C GLY A 309 5.40 6.96 13.46
N VAL A 310 5.96 7.26 14.62
CA VAL A 310 6.09 8.61 15.17
C VAL A 310 7.35 9.28 14.62
N THR A 311 7.38 10.60 14.52
CA THR A 311 8.61 11.38 14.31
C THR A 311 9.46 11.29 15.57
N ILE A 312 10.74 10.96 15.49
CA ILE A 312 11.57 10.63 14.33
C ILE A 312 11.76 9.12 14.25
N ASP A 313 12.05 8.58 13.04
CA ASP A 313 12.46 7.19 12.92
C ASP A 313 13.78 6.91 13.66
N TYR A 314 13.98 5.69 14.10
CA TYR A 314 15.23 5.12 14.60
C TYR A 314 15.69 5.55 15.98
N TYR A 315 15.05 6.54 16.61
CA TYR A 315 15.32 6.94 18.01
C TYR A 315 14.07 7.53 18.66
N GLY A 316 13.54 6.85 19.66
CA GLY A 316 12.30 7.21 20.37
C GLY A 316 12.50 7.84 21.75
N GLY A 317 13.72 8.17 22.15
CA GLY A 317 13.98 8.69 23.50
C GLY A 317 13.34 10.03 23.85
N HIS A 318 12.68 10.69 22.89
CA HIS A 318 11.88 11.90 23.09
C HIS A 318 10.36 11.68 23.04
N HIS A 319 9.92 10.45 22.72
CA HIS A 319 8.51 10.06 22.77
C HIS A 319 8.33 8.70 23.46
N PRO A 320 8.69 8.57 24.76
CA PRO A 320 8.58 7.30 25.48
C PRO A 320 7.13 6.83 25.58
N GLY A 321 6.96 5.51 25.79
CA GLY A 321 5.68 4.81 25.79
C GLY A 321 5.42 4.10 24.46
N ASP A 322 4.30 3.36 24.34
CA ASP A 322 3.98 2.58 23.14
C ASP A 322 3.46 3.43 21.97
N ASN A 323 3.13 4.71 22.20
CA ASN A 323 2.75 5.71 21.18
C ASN A 323 1.57 5.33 20.30
N LEU A 324 0.44 4.98 20.91
CA LEU A 324 -0.80 4.72 20.16
C LEU A 324 -1.26 6.03 19.47
N TYR A 325 -1.59 6.05 18.20
CA TYR A 325 -1.88 5.01 17.20
C TYR A 325 -0.72 4.84 16.18
N GLY A 326 0.52 4.97 16.59
CA GLY A 326 1.66 4.69 15.69
C GLY A 326 1.63 3.25 15.18
N THR A 327 1.98 3.03 13.92
CA THR A 327 2.07 1.73 13.21
C THR A 327 0.90 0.80 13.52
N SER A 328 -0.31 1.32 13.29
CA SER A 328 -1.58 0.68 13.63
C SER A 328 -2.48 0.49 12.41
N LEU A 329 -3.44 -0.41 12.52
CA LEU A 329 -4.64 -0.44 11.71
C LEU A 329 -5.81 0.05 12.56
N ILE A 330 -6.49 1.09 12.09
CA ILE A 330 -7.60 1.74 12.82
C ILE A 330 -8.87 1.57 12.00
N SER A 331 -9.95 1.10 12.62
CA SER A 331 -11.29 1.14 12.04
C SER A 331 -12.09 2.28 12.65
N LEU A 332 -12.61 3.18 11.80
CA LEU A 332 -13.49 4.26 12.18
C LEU A 332 -14.87 4.10 11.52
N ASP A 333 -15.91 4.53 12.23
CA ASP A 333 -17.20 4.82 11.60
C ASP A 333 -17.03 5.99 10.64
N ALA A 334 -17.37 5.80 9.37
CA ALA A 334 -17.14 6.78 8.32
C ALA A 334 -17.92 8.09 8.51
N ARG A 335 -19.09 8.04 9.16
CA ARG A 335 -19.97 9.21 9.35
C ARG A 335 -19.59 10.05 10.54
N THR A 336 -19.11 9.41 11.62
CA THR A 336 -18.88 10.08 12.91
C THR A 336 -17.40 10.27 13.22
N GLY A 337 -16.50 9.52 12.56
CA GLY A 337 -15.09 9.48 12.90
C GLY A 337 -14.79 8.76 14.22
N GLU A 338 -15.80 8.16 14.86
CA GLU A 338 -15.62 7.40 16.09
C GLU A 338 -14.85 6.10 15.82
N ARG A 339 -13.88 5.80 16.70
CA ARG A 339 -13.10 4.56 16.61
C ARG A 339 -13.97 3.35 16.95
N VAL A 340 -14.12 2.43 15.99
CA VAL A 340 -14.79 1.15 16.20
C VAL A 340 -13.82 0.19 16.89
N TRP A 341 -12.65 -0.01 16.30
CA TRP A 341 -11.55 -0.80 16.87
C TRP A 341 -10.20 -0.35 16.31
N HIS A 342 -9.13 -0.87 16.87
CA HIS A 342 -7.77 -0.69 16.34
C HIS A 342 -6.89 -1.87 16.76
N PHE A 343 -5.77 -2.03 16.07
CA PHE A 343 -4.69 -2.90 16.47
C PHE A 343 -3.33 -2.23 16.16
N GLN A 344 -2.47 -2.12 17.16
CA GLN A 344 -1.11 -1.61 17.01
C GLN A 344 -0.17 -2.76 16.64
N MET A 345 0.41 -2.71 15.44
CA MET A 345 1.26 -3.77 14.91
C MET A 345 2.73 -3.64 15.31
N VAL A 346 3.13 -2.47 15.79
CA VAL A 346 4.46 -2.22 16.37
C VAL A 346 4.32 -1.25 17.53
N HIS A 347 4.69 -1.70 18.73
CA HIS A 347 4.80 -0.84 19.89
C HIS A 347 6.08 -0.02 19.82
N HIS A 348 6.01 1.28 20.07
CA HIS A 348 7.17 2.18 20.08
C HIS A 348 8.04 2.01 18.83
N ASP A 349 7.47 2.24 17.64
CA ASP A 349 8.16 1.99 16.36
C ASP A 349 9.35 2.93 16.13
N ILE A 350 10.56 2.38 16.20
CA ILE A 350 11.81 3.03 15.81
C ILE A 350 12.49 2.35 14.62
N TRP A 351 11.76 1.52 13.87
CA TRP A 351 12.30 0.76 12.74
C TRP A 351 11.81 1.25 11.39
N ASN A 352 10.92 2.28 11.36
CA ASN A 352 10.21 2.72 10.18
C ASN A 352 9.37 1.58 9.57
N PHE A 353 8.67 0.87 10.43
CA PHE A 353 7.83 -0.27 10.04
C PHE A 353 6.38 0.13 9.71
N ASP A 354 6.22 1.32 9.14
CA ASP A 354 4.92 1.80 8.64
C ASP A 354 4.09 0.68 8.01
N THR A 355 2.78 0.83 8.04
CA THR A 355 1.85 0.02 7.26
C THR A 355 1.71 0.61 5.85
N PRO A 356 2.50 0.15 4.86
CA PRO A 356 2.75 0.91 3.64
C PRO A 356 1.72 0.68 2.54
N THR A 357 0.77 -0.23 2.75
CA THR A 357 -0.21 -0.65 1.74
C THR A 357 -1.62 -0.50 2.27
N ALA A 358 -2.58 -0.33 1.37
CA ALA A 358 -3.98 -0.42 1.75
C ALA A 358 -4.28 -1.78 2.39
N PRO A 359 -5.10 -1.83 3.45
CA PRO A 359 -5.67 -3.10 3.92
C PRO A 359 -6.54 -3.73 2.83
N ILE A 360 -6.50 -5.04 2.69
CA ILE A 360 -7.36 -5.77 1.75
C ILE A 360 -8.55 -6.34 2.51
N LEU A 361 -9.76 -6.13 1.98
CA LEU A 361 -10.99 -6.68 2.54
C LEU A 361 -11.44 -7.87 1.68
N LEU A 362 -11.78 -8.96 2.33
CA LEU A 362 -12.33 -10.16 1.69
C LEU A 362 -13.45 -10.77 2.54
N ASP A 363 -14.34 -11.49 1.89
CA ASP A 363 -15.27 -12.41 2.54
C ASP A 363 -14.71 -13.82 2.39
N THR A 364 -14.44 -14.47 3.52
CA THR A 364 -13.80 -15.77 3.58
C THR A 364 -14.69 -16.77 4.33
N ASP A 365 -14.30 -18.03 4.35
CA ASP A 365 -14.99 -19.06 5.15
C ASP A 365 -15.00 -18.72 6.67
N ALA A 366 -14.06 -17.91 7.13
CA ALA A 366 -14.00 -17.40 8.51
C ALA A 366 -14.90 -16.16 8.73
N GLY A 367 -15.59 -15.67 7.69
CA GLY A 367 -16.39 -14.46 7.68
C GLY A 367 -15.70 -13.28 7.02
N PRO A 368 -16.23 -12.06 7.24
CA PRO A 368 -15.67 -10.84 6.69
C PRO A 368 -14.33 -10.50 7.37
N ILE A 369 -13.26 -10.37 6.59
CA ILE A 369 -11.92 -10.09 7.11
C ILE A 369 -11.32 -8.80 6.54
N VAL A 370 -10.37 -8.24 7.28
CA VAL A 370 -9.39 -7.27 6.79
C VAL A 370 -7.98 -7.80 7.00
N ALA A 371 -7.16 -7.78 5.94
CA ALA A 371 -5.80 -8.29 5.92
C ALA A 371 -4.81 -7.15 5.64
N GLN A 372 -3.87 -6.92 6.57
CA GLN A 372 -2.84 -5.90 6.47
C GLN A 372 -1.46 -6.51 6.26
N ALA A 373 -0.91 -6.38 5.06
CA ALA A 373 0.49 -6.72 4.80
C ALA A 373 1.42 -5.59 5.30
N THR A 374 2.55 -5.98 5.88
CA THR A 374 3.43 -5.07 6.61
C THR A 374 4.88 -5.11 6.14
N LYS A 375 5.64 -4.06 6.43
CA LYS A 375 7.09 -3.97 6.15
C LYS A 375 7.88 -5.08 6.86
N GLN A 376 7.38 -5.60 7.99
CA GLN A 376 7.99 -6.67 8.76
C GLN A 376 7.98 -8.04 8.04
N GLY A 377 7.15 -8.19 7.00
CA GLY A 377 7.00 -9.44 6.26
C GLY A 377 5.88 -10.35 6.76
N TYR A 378 4.95 -9.81 7.54
CA TYR A 378 3.76 -10.49 8.04
C TYR A 378 2.47 -9.92 7.46
N VAL A 379 1.42 -10.73 7.46
CA VAL A 379 0.04 -10.31 7.24
C VAL A 379 -0.72 -10.47 8.55
N TYR A 380 -1.29 -9.38 9.06
CA TYR A 380 -2.21 -9.40 10.18
C TYR A 380 -3.63 -9.49 9.63
N VAL A 381 -4.43 -10.40 10.16
CA VAL A 381 -5.79 -10.67 9.67
C VAL A 381 -6.79 -10.59 10.82
N PHE A 382 -7.79 -9.72 10.63
CA PHE A 382 -8.81 -9.46 11.64
C PHE A 382 -10.21 -9.67 11.06
N ASN A 383 -11.16 -10.02 11.90
CA ASN A 383 -12.56 -9.80 11.61
C ASN A 383 -12.78 -8.30 11.40
N ARG A 384 -13.28 -7.89 10.21
CA ARG A 384 -13.33 -6.47 9.88
C ARG A 384 -14.39 -5.67 10.65
N GLU A 385 -15.42 -6.35 11.19
CA GLU A 385 -16.44 -5.69 12.02
C GLU A 385 -15.95 -5.40 13.43
N THR A 386 -15.21 -6.37 14.04
CA THR A 386 -14.89 -6.35 15.47
C THR A 386 -13.43 -6.06 15.79
N GLY A 387 -12.52 -6.26 14.84
CA GLY A 387 -11.08 -6.18 15.05
C GLY A 387 -10.48 -7.39 15.79
N GLU A 388 -11.25 -8.44 16.03
CA GLU A 388 -10.72 -9.67 16.62
C GLU A 388 -9.76 -10.36 15.64
N PRO A 389 -8.54 -10.74 16.06
CA PRO A 389 -7.62 -11.47 15.20
C PRO A 389 -8.22 -12.83 14.78
N ILE A 390 -8.14 -13.15 13.49
CA ILE A 390 -8.60 -14.47 12.98
C ILE A 390 -7.71 -15.59 13.50
N TRP A 391 -6.41 -15.35 13.61
CA TRP A 391 -5.44 -16.27 14.22
C TRP A 391 -4.73 -15.57 15.38
N PRO A 392 -4.29 -16.31 16.40
CA PRO A 392 -3.62 -15.72 17.56
C PRO A 392 -2.44 -14.85 17.16
N ILE A 393 -2.30 -13.72 17.83
CA ILE A 393 -1.13 -12.84 17.78
C ILE A 393 -0.46 -12.92 19.15
N GLU A 394 0.83 -13.22 19.18
CA GLU A 394 1.59 -13.43 20.40
C GLU A 394 2.53 -12.26 20.67
N GLU A 395 2.61 -11.82 21.92
CA GLU A 395 3.61 -10.87 22.39
C GLU A 395 4.95 -11.56 22.57
N VAL A 396 5.95 -11.22 21.75
CA VAL A 396 7.27 -11.84 21.74
C VAL A 396 8.30 -10.87 22.31
N GLU A 397 9.15 -11.34 23.24
CA GLU A 397 10.23 -10.55 23.83
C GLU A 397 11.23 -10.07 22.77
N MET A 398 11.65 -8.80 22.86
CA MET A 398 12.54 -8.14 21.93
C MET A 398 13.81 -7.65 22.62
N PRO A 399 14.94 -7.49 21.84
CA PRO A 399 16.18 -6.94 22.39
C PRO A 399 16.00 -5.50 22.87
N ALA A 400 16.56 -5.19 24.04
CA ALA A 400 16.61 -3.83 24.53
C ALA A 400 17.63 -3.00 23.72
N SER A 401 17.36 -1.69 23.60
CA SER A 401 18.32 -0.74 23.00
C SER A 401 19.49 -0.47 23.95
N THR A 402 20.68 -0.28 23.36
CA THR A 402 21.88 0.22 24.09
C THR A 402 22.06 1.72 23.96
N VAL A 403 21.18 2.40 23.24
CA VAL A 403 21.26 3.85 23.00
C VAL A 403 20.76 4.59 24.25
N PRO A 404 21.53 5.54 24.79
CA PRO A 404 21.11 6.24 26.00
C PRO A 404 19.82 7.05 25.83
N GLY A 405 18.85 6.82 26.69
CA GLY A 405 17.55 7.48 26.68
C GLY A 405 16.47 6.75 25.87
N GLU A 406 16.85 5.72 25.10
CA GLU A 406 15.90 4.86 24.40
C GLU A 406 15.29 3.82 25.34
N GLN A 407 13.96 3.70 25.33
CA GLN A 407 13.19 2.74 26.11
C GLN A 407 12.20 2.03 25.19
N LEU A 408 12.65 0.93 24.61
CA LEU A 408 11.81 0.10 23.74
C LEU A 408 10.72 -0.61 24.52
N SER A 409 9.60 -0.91 23.87
CA SER A 409 8.65 -1.89 24.37
C SER A 409 9.34 -3.24 24.56
N ALA A 410 9.04 -3.92 25.66
CA ALA A 410 9.67 -5.20 25.99
C ALA A 410 9.26 -6.34 25.04
N THR A 411 8.07 -6.23 24.46
CA THR A 411 7.48 -7.20 23.54
C THR A 411 6.97 -6.53 22.28
N GLN A 412 6.79 -7.35 21.23
CA GLN A 412 6.14 -6.95 19.99
C GLN A 412 5.13 -8.01 19.55
N PRO A 413 3.98 -7.60 18.98
CA PRO A 413 2.95 -8.52 18.55
C PRO A 413 3.36 -9.22 17.25
N ILE A 414 3.40 -10.56 17.26
CA ILE A 414 3.73 -11.39 16.09
C ILE A 414 2.56 -12.33 15.77
N PRO A 415 2.00 -12.28 14.55
CA PRO A 415 0.92 -13.19 14.18
C PRO A 415 1.45 -14.62 14.03
N THR A 416 0.69 -15.60 14.54
CA THR A 416 1.02 -17.02 14.41
C THR A 416 0.67 -17.58 13.04
N LYS A 417 -0.29 -16.94 12.35
CA LYS A 417 -0.72 -17.21 10.97
C LYS A 417 -1.21 -15.90 10.30
N PRO A 418 -1.06 -15.80 8.97
CA PRO A 418 -0.21 -16.62 8.10
C PRO A 418 1.26 -16.58 8.52
N ALA A 419 2.05 -17.57 8.11
CA ALA A 419 3.50 -17.52 8.28
C ALA A 419 4.07 -16.26 7.58
N ALA A 420 5.24 -15.78 8.03
CA ALA A 420 5.90 -14.66 7.36
C ALA A 420 6.09 -14.92 5.87
N PHE A 421 5.68 -13.98 5.02
CA PHE A 421 5.85 -14.09 3.56
C PHE A 421 7.25 -13.69 3.09
N GLU A 422 8.08 -13.13 3.99
CA GLU A 422 9.47 -12.79 3.73
C GLU A 422 10.36 -13.24 4.90
N TYR A 423 11.68 -13.34 4.67
CA TYR A 423 12.63 -13.60 5.74
C TYR A 423 12.62 -12.47 6.76
N THR A 424 12.76 -12.80 8.04
CA THR A 424 12.75 -11.86 9.17
C THR A 424 14.05 -11.95 9.97
N GLY A 425 14.57 -10.78 10.38
CA GLY A 425 15.86 -10.68 11.06
C GLY A 425 17.06 -10.88 10.12
N SER A 426 18.27 -10.86 10.66
CA SER A 426 19.54 -11.00 9.94
C SER A 426 20.39 -12.13 10.55
N GLY A 427 19.96 -13.37 10.33
CA GLY A 427 20.69 -14.54 10.78
C GLY A 427 21.80 -14.97 9.82
N GLU A 428 22.84 -15.67 10.32
CA GLU A 428 23.89 -16.23 9.48
C GLU A 428 23.36 -17.28 8.49
N GLU A 429 22.27 -17.96 8.84
CA GLU A 429 21.57 -18.94 8.00
C GLU A 429 20.93 -18.30 6.75
N LEU A 430 20.67 -16.98 6.78
CA LEU A 430 20.10 -16.23 5.66
C LEU A 430 21.18 -15.70 4.68
N LEU A 431 22.45 -15.79 5.03
CA LEU A 431 23.54 -15.39 4.13
C LEU A 431 23.68 -16.35 2.95
N VAL A 432 24.02 -15.79 1.77
CA VAL A 432 24.26 -16.57 0.55
C VAL A 432 25.27 -17.71 0.80
N ASP A 433 24.96 -18.92 0.33
CA ASP A 433 25.72 -20.14 0.62
C ASP A 433 25.78 -21.11 -0.57
N PHE A 434 25.81 -20.61 -1.80
CA PHE A 434 25.95 -21.45 -2.98
C PHE A 434 27.20 -22.32 -2.94
N THR A 435 28.25 -21.84 -2.26
CA THR A 435 29.43 -22.63 -1.91
C THR A 435 29.94 -22.29 -0.52
N PRO A 436 30.71 -23.18 0.14
CA PRO A 436 31.33 -22.87 1.43
C PRO A 436 32.22 -21.61 1.40
N GLU A 437 32.90 -21.34 0.27
CA GLU A 437 33.75 -20.17 0.11
C GLU A 437 32.90 -18.87 0.02
N LEU A 438 31.81 -18.86 -0.75
CA LEU A 438 30.89 -17.73 -0.83
C LEU A 438 30.24 -17.45 0.52
N LYS A 439 29.85 -18.50 1.27
CA LYS A 439 29.34 -18.36 2.64
C LYS A 439 30.37 -17.72 3.56
N ARG A 440 31.63 -18.16 3.49
CA ARG A 440 32.71 -17.60 4.31
C ARG A 440 32.94 -16.11 4.00
N GLN A 441 32.87 -15.72 2.72
CA GLN A 441 32.98 -14.32 2.30
C GLN A 441 31.77 -13.48 2.80
N ALA A 442 30.57 -14.03 2.74
CA ALA A 442 29.37 -13.39 3.28
C ALA A 442 29.49 -13.15 4.78
N LEU A 443 29.93 -14.15 5.54
CA LEU A 443 30.19 -14.03 7.00
C LEU A 443 31.23 -12.93 7.30
N GLN A 444 32.30 -12.83 6.50
CA GLN A 444 33.29 -11.77 6.64
C GLN A 444 32.70 -10.38 6.36
N ALA A 445 31.81 -10.28 5.36
CA ALA A 445 31.18 -9.01 4.99
C ALA A 445 30.27 -8.45 6.10
N VAL A 446 29.66 -9.32 6.92
CA VAL A 446 28.77 -8.90 8.02
C VAL A 446 29.48 -8.85 9.38
N ALA A 447 30.74 -9.25 9.47
CA ALA A 447 31.45 -9.40 10.76
C ALA A 447 31.52 -8.12 11.59
N GLU A 448 31.53 -6.95 10.94
CA GLU A 448 31.57 -5.64 11.60
C GLU A 448 30.18 -5.03 11.85
N PHE A 449 29.10 -5.76 11.56
CA PHE A 449 27.74 -5.31 11.76
C PHE A 449 27.07 -6.04 12.93
N GLN A 450 26.13 -5.37 13.59
CA GLN A 450 25.25 -5.99 14.56
C GLN A 450 24.11 -6.69 13.80
N MET A 451 24.14 -8.00 13.77
CA MET A 451 23.04 -8.84 13.28
C MET A 451 22.06 -9.11 14.43
N GLY A 452 20.81 -9.39 14.13
CA GLY A 452 19.79 -9.63 15.14
C GLY A 452 18.45 -10.09 14.59
N PRO A 453 17.44 -10.24 15.46
CA PRO A 453 16.07 -10.60 15.07
C PRO A 453 15.39 -9.47 14.30
N LEU A 454 14.12 -9.64 13.95
CA LEU A 454 13.30 -8.67 13.20
C LEU A 454 13.38 -7.25 13.78
N PHE A 455 13.23 -7.11 15.10
CA PHE A 455 13.27 -5.83 15.80
C PHE A 455 14.67 -5.56 16.40
N ASN A 456 15.72 -5.79 15.59
CA ASN A 456 17.09 -5.43 15.98
C ASN A 456 17.23 -3.90 16.08
N PRO A 457 17.51 -3.32 17.28
CA PRO A 457 17.49 -1.88 17.44
C PRO A 457 18.69 -1.19 16.75
N PRO A 458 18.53 0.06 16.29
CA PRO A 458 19.63 0.90 15.87
C PRO A 458 20.69 1.04 16.95
N MET A 459 21.93 1.35 16.57
CA MET A 459 23.04 1.53 17.49
C MET A 459 23.78 2.85 17.26
N ARG A 460 24.54 3.33 18.24
CA ARG A 460 25.34 4.55 18.07
C ARG A 460 26.51 4.34 17.11
N ALA A 461 26.88 5.39 16.38
CA ALA A 461 28.01 5.37 15.45
C ALA A 461 29.35 4.96 16.11
N ASN A 462 29.55 5.26 17.39
CA ASN A 462 30.75 4.92 18.17
C ASN A 462 30.38 3.98 19.33
N ASP A 463 29.65 2.92 19.04
CA ASP A 463 29.25 1.95 20.04
C ASP A 463 30.45 1.19 20.61
N PRO A 464 30.49 0.93 21.94
CA PRO A 464 31.59 0.19 22.60
C PRO A 464 31.82 -1.22 22.07
N SER A 465 30.86 -1.83 21.40
CA SER A 465 31.00 -3.15 20.75
C SER A 465 31.97 -3.14 19.58
N GLY A 466 32.33 -1.97 19.06
CA GLY A 466 33.15 -1.81 17.86
C GLY A 466 32.43 -2.13 16.54
N LYS A 467 31.13 -2.43 16.58
CA LYS A 467 30.32 -2.63 15.38
C LYS A 467 30.05 -1.30 14.67
N GLN A 468 29.94 -1.34 13.35
CA GLN A 468 29.75 -0.13 12.52
C GLN A 468 28.30 0.35 12.50
N ALA A 469 27.35 -0.58 12.45
CA ALA A 469 25.90 -0.31 12.40
C ALA A 469 25.10 -1.56 12.76
N ALA A 470 23.84 -1.40 13.15
CA ALA A 470 22.88 -2.49 13.26
C ALA A 470 22.24 -2.79 11.89
N LEU A 471 22.04 -4.06 11.59
CA LEU A 471 21.28 -4.50 10.42
C LEU A 471 19.82 -4.70 10.81
N MET A 472 18.94 -3.96 10.17
CA MET A 472 17.48 -4.05 10.31
C MET A 472 16.91 -4.73 9.07
N CYS A 473 16.30 -5.90 9.27
CA CYS A 473 15.86 -6.80 8.19
C CYS A 473 14.52 -7.48 8.50
N PRO A 474 13.56 -7.48 7.57
CA PRO A 474 13.60 -6.75 6.30
C PRO A 474 13.46 -5.25 6.53
N SER A 475 14.02 -4.44 5.65
CA SER A 475 13.86 -2.96 5.71
C SER A 475 12.62 -2.47 4.95
N GLY A 476 11.68 -3.35 4.66
CA GLY A 476 10.46 -3.11 3.92
C GLY A 476 10.17 -4.26 2.95
N ALA A 477 9.58 -5.34 3.47
CA ALA A 477 9.24 -6.53 2.69
C ALA A 477 8.21 -6.21 1.60
N VAL A 478 7.24 -5.33 1.89
CA VAL A 478 6.22 -4.82 0.98
C VAL A 478 6.17 -3.29 1.03
N ASN A 479 5.68 -2.66 -0.03
CA ASN A 479 5.54 -1.21 -0.11
C ASN A 479 4.51 -0.83 -1.19
N ILE A 480 4.17 0.46 -1.32
CA ILE A 480 3.32 0.99 -2.41
C ILE A 480 3.85 0.71 -3.81
N THR A 481 5.14 0.41 -3.96
CA THR A 481 5.76 0.04 -5.24
C THR A 481 5.43 -1.39 -5.67
N HIS A 482 4.94 -2.22 -4.77
CA HIS A 482 4.54 -3.61 -4.96
C HIS A 482 3.48 -3.98 -3.93
N PRO A 483 2.31 -3.33 -3.98
CA PRO A 483 1.23 -3.64 -3.06
C PRO A 483 0.70 -5.05 -3.29
N PRO A 484 0.15 -5.69 -2.25
CA PRO A 484 -0.51 -6.97 -2.42
C PRO A 484 -1.74 -6.88 -3.32
N VAL A 485 -2.15 -8.02 -3.82
CA VAL A 485 -3.33 -8.22 -4.67
C VAL A 485 -4.12 -9.38 -4.10
N ALA A 486 -5.43 -9.36 -4.21
CA ALA A 486 -6.25 -10.50 -3.80
C ALA A 486 -7.26 -10.92 -4.88
N ASP A 487 -7.56 -12.18 -4.89
CA ASP A 487 -8.65 -12.74 -5.66
C ASP A 487 -9.85 -12.94 -4.73
N PRO A 488 -10.90 -12.13 -4.86
CA PRO A 488 -12.06 -12.22 -3.97
C PRO A 488 -12.89 -13.51 -4.16
N GLU A 489 -12.76 -14.20 -5.30
CA GLU A 489 -13.50 -15.45 -5.54
C GLU A 489 -12.88 -16.63 -4.77
N SER A 490 -11.56 -16.69 -4.71
CA SER A 490 -10.83 -17.77 -4.04
C SER A 490 -10.41 -17.45 -2.61
N GLY A 491 -10.43 -16.17 -2.20
CA GLY A 491 -9.91 -15.73 -0.91
C GLY A 491 -8.38 -15.77 -0.83
N VAL A 492 -7.68 -15.79 -1.97
CA VAL A 492 -6.22 -15.87 -2.03
C VAL A 492 -5.61 -14.48 -2.19
N MET A 493 -4.61 -14.18 -1.36
CA MET A 493 -3.80 -12.97 -1.41
C MET A 493 -2.44 -13.27 -2.02
N TYR A 494 -2.00 -12.44 -2.97
CA TYR A 494 -0.69 -12.55 -3.63
C TYR A 494 0.17 -11.38 -3.21
N ILE A 495 1.36 -11.66 -2.70
CA ILE A 495 2.28 -10.65 -2.18
C ILE A 495 3.62 -10.78 -2.89
N MET A 496 4.00 -9.73 -3.65
CA MET A 496 5.37 -9.61 -4.14
C MET A 496 6.21 -8.99 -3.05
N SER A 497 7.33 -9.64 -2.71
CA SER A 497 8.26 -9.14 -1.70
C SER A 497 9.71 -9.26 -2.13
N ARG A 498 10.57 -8.55 -1.42
CA ARG A 498 12.02 -8.76 -1.49
C ARG A 498 12.64 -8.64 -0.12
N TYR A 499 13.59 -9.50 0.17
CA TYR A 499 14.39 -9.39 1.37
C TYR A 499 15.52 -8.36 1.17
N SER A 500 15.52 -7.33 1.97
CA SER A 500 16.56 -6.31 1.98
C SER A 500 16.83 -5.86 3.41
N CYS A 501 18.08 -5.48 3.69
CA CYS A 501 18.44 -4.95 4.99
C CYS A 501 18.93 -3.51 4.86
N SER A 502 18.55 -2.68 5.80
CA SER A 502 19.17 -1.37 5.99
C SER A 502 20.13 -1.42 7.16
N SER A 503 21.25 -0.72 7.05
CA SER A 503 22.15 -0.51 8.18
C SER A 503 21.80 0.81 8.86
N ARG A 504 21.67 0.79 10.19
CA ARG A 504 21.33 1.98 10.98
C ARG A 504 22.34 2.22 12.06
N ARG A 505 22.91 3.42 12.01
CA ARG A 505 23.73 3.99 13.10
C ARG A 505 23.24 5.36 13.42
N LEU A 506 23.28 5.72 14.70
CA LEU A 506 22.82 6.99 15.21
C LEU A 506 24.01 7.90 15.53
N VAL A 507 23.86 9.16 15.13
CA VAL A 507 24.76 10.28 15.47
C VAL A 507 23.98 11.30 16.29
N SER A 508 24.58 12.41 16.69
CA SER A 508 23.82 13.50 17.31
C SER A 508 22.86 14.15 16.31
N GLY A 509 21.77 14.73 16.79
CA GLY A 509 20.85 15.48 15.93
C GLY A 509 21.54 16.59 15.14
N GLU A 510 22.51 17.28 15.76
CA GLU A 510 23.32 18.31 15.10
C GLU A 510 24.16 17.76 13.94
N GLU A 511 24.74 16.55 14.09
CA GLU A 511 25.50 15.90 13.01
C GLU A 511 24.60 15.39 11.89
N ALA A 512 23.39 14.94 12.23
CA ALA A 512 22.41 14.43 11.27
C ALA A 512 21.69 15.54 10.51
N ASP A 513 21.62 16.75 11.06
CA ASP A 513 20.89 17.87 10.49
C ASP A 513 21.61 18.42 9.25
N THR A 514 21.10 18.06 8.09
CA THR A 514 21.64 18.47 6.78
C THR A 514 20.65 19.29 5.96
N TYR A 515 19.46 19.55 6.49
CA TYR A 515 18.36 20.13 5.72
C TYR A 515 18.14 21.62 5.94
N TYR A 516 18.54 22.16 7.10
CA TYR A 516 18.36 23.57 7.42
C TYR A 516 19.69 24.24 7.73
N ASP A 517 20.00 25.28 6.98
CA ASP A 517 21.11 26.17 7.32
C ASP A 517 20.85 26.95 8.64
N GLU A 518 19.55 27.12 8.99
CA GLU A 518 19.12 27.75 10.24
C GLU A 518 17.75 27.22 10.67
N PRO A 519 17.62 26.13 11.41
CA PRO A 519 16.36 25.73 12.02
C PRO A 519 15.98 26.71 13.15
N THR A 520 15.11 27.66 12.85
CA THR A 520 14.55 28.54 13.87
C THR A 520 13.35 27.88 14.54
N GLY A 521 13.39 27.77 15.87
CA GLY A 521 12.24 27.30 16.66
C GLY A 521 12.07 25.79 16.74
N VAL A 522 13.04 24.98 16.28
CA VAL A 522 13.02 23.53 16.38
C VAL A 522 13.97 23.01 17.44
N THR A 523 13.64 21.88 18.05
CA THR A 523 14.50 21.17 19.00
C THR A 523 15.11 19.96 18.31
N LEU A 524 16.44 19.93 18.24
CA LEU A 524 17.14 18.79 17.66
C LEU A 524 17.09 17.58 18.60
N SER A 525 16.86 16.42 18.03
CA SER A 525 16.90 15.16 18.74
C SER A 525 18.29 14.90 19.30
N ARG A 526 18.35 14.23 20.43
CA ARG A 526 19.62 13.80 21.02
C ARG A 526 20.39 12.86 20.10
N PHE A 527 19.69 11.97 19.41
CA PHE A 527 20.23 11.06 18.40
C PHE A 527 19.32 11.02 17.19
N ALA A 528 19.91 10.83 16.02
CA ALA A 528 19.19 10.65 14.78
C ALA A 528 19.97 9.72 13.83
N ALA A 529 19.33 9.18 12.83
CA ALA A 529 19.97 8.31 11.86
C ALA A 529 21.03 9.08 11.04
N ALA A 530 22.25 8.54 10.99
CA ALA A 530 23.29 9.09 10.14
C ALA A 530 22.95 8.93 8.67
N SER A 531 23.14 9.99 7.89
CA SER A 531 23.07 9.91 6.43
C SER A 531 24.18 8.99 5.90
N GLY A 532 23.87 8.03 5.00
CA GLY A 532 24.86 7.23 4.29
C GLY A 532 25.68 6.28 5.17
N GLY A 533 25.05 5.50 6.03
CA GLY A 533 25.71 4.47 6.83
C GLY A 533 26.41 3.37 6.00
N PRO A 534 27.41 2.66 6.57
CA PRO A 534 28.09 1.55 5.89
C PRO A 534 27.08 0.45 5.57
N THR A 535 27.22 -0.19 4.42
CA THR A 535 26.36 -1.30 3.98
C THR A 535 27.23 -2.50 3.66
N PRO A 536 26.97 -3.68 4.25
CA PRO A 536 27.74 -4.87 3.96
C PRO A 536 27.50 -5.31 2.50
N ARG A 537 28.59 -5.68 1.82
CA ARG A 537 28.54 -6.14 0.42
C ARG A 537 29.35 -7.42 0.25
N HIS A 538 28.80 -8.35 -0.49
CA HIS A 538 29.54 -9.56 -0.85
C HIS A 538 30.67 -9.21 -1.82
N PRO A 539 31.94 -9.64 -1.56
CA PRO A 539 33.09 -9.24 -2.38
C PRO A 539 33.03 -9.77 -3.82
N ALA A 540 32.35 -10.89 -4.06
CA ALA A 540 32.12 -11.41 -5.41
C ALA A 540 30.99 -10.67 -6.18
N GLY A 541 30.38 -9.62 -5.63
CA GLY A 541 29.29 -8.89 -6.28
C GLY A 541 27.93 -9.61 -6.26
N LEU A 542 27.82 -10.71 -5.54
CA LEU A 542 26.54 -11.38 -5.28
C LEU A 542 25.65 -10.55 -4.34
N PRO A 543 24.34 -10.71 -4.41
CA PRO A 543 23.48 -10.35 -3.27
C PRO A 543 23.97 -11.08 -2.01
N LEU A 544 24.01 -10.36 -0.91
CA LEU A 544 24.57 -10.88 0.36
C LEU A 544 23.71 -12.01 0.97
N TRP A 545 22.41 -11.96 0.71
CA TRP A 545 21.42 -12.87 1.28
C TRP A 545 21.02 -13.97 0.32
N LYS A 546 20.47 -15.06 0.87
CA LYS A 546 19.96 -16.20 0.10
C LYS A 546 18.85 -15.77 -0.87
N PRO A 547 18.74 -16.40 -2.05
CA PRO A 547 17.56 -16.25 -2.89
C PRO A 547 16.31 -16.93 -2.26
N PRO A 548 15.09 -16.60 -2.76
CA PRO A 548 14.81 -15.71 -3.87
C PRO A 548 15.05 -14.23 -3.54
N TYR A 549 15.70 -13.48 -4.46
CA TYR A 549 15.99 -12.05 -4.26
C TYR A 549 14.73 -11.17 -4.35
N SER A 550 13.74 -11.64 -5.08
CA SER A 550 12.36 -11.21 -5.06
C SER A 550 11.46 -12.41 -5.29
N ARG A 551 10.28 -12.42 -4.67
CA ARG A 551 9.35 -13.56 -4.70
C ARG A 551 7.91 -13.09 -4.75
N ILE A 552 7.01 -13.98 -5.17
CA ILE A 552 5.57 -13.84 -4.98
C ILE A 552 5.13 -15.00 -4.10
N THR A 553 4.40 -14.68 -3.03
CA THR A 553 3.80 -15.65 -2.12
C THR A 553 2.28 -15.58 -2.28
N ALA A 554 1.64 -16.72 -2.53
CA ALA A 554 0.18 -16.86 -2.49
C ALA A 554 -0.24 -17.40 -1.11
N ILE A 555 -1.13 -16.69 -0.46
CA ILE A 555 -1.64 -17.01 0.87
C ILE A 555 -3.15 -17.21 0.78
N ASP A 556 -3.61 -18.38 1.15
CA ASP A 556 -5.04 -18.66 1.32
C ASP A 556 -5.52 -18.04 2.64
N LEU A 557 -6.32 -16.98 2.56
CA LEU A 557 -6.83 -16.29 3.75
C LEU A 557 -8.05 -16.99 4.40
N ASN A 558 -8.55 -18.10 3.81
CA ASN A 558 -9.50 -18.97 4.49
C ASN A 558 -8.80 -19.85 5.54
N THR A 559 -7.55 -20.25 5.29
CA THR A 559 -6.80 -21.19 6.14
C THR A 559 -5.56 -20.59 6.80
N GLY A 560 -5.04 -19.49 6.27
CA GLY A 560 -3.78 -18.87 6.68
C GLY A 560 -2.54 -19.61 6.20
N GLU A 561 -2.67 -20.53 5.23
CA GLU A 561 -1.55 -21.31 4.71
C GLU A 561 -0.99 -20.68 3.43
N HIS A 562 0.33 -20.83 3.21
CA HIS A 562 0.96 -20.51 1.95
C HIS A 562 0.64 -21.61 0.94
N LEU A 563 -0.01 -21.25 -0.17
CA LEU A 563 -0.28 -22.18 -1.27
C LEU A 563 0.98 -22.45 -2.09
N TRP A 564 1.67 -21.39 -2.42
CA TRP A 564 2.95 -21.46 -3.14
C TRP A 564 3.79 -20.21 -2.91
N MET A 565 5.09 -20.34 -3.16
CA MET A 565 6.06 -19.25 -3.20
C MET A 565 6.96 -19.43 -4.41
N LYS A 566 7.03 -18.45 -5.29
CA LYS A 566 7.83 -18.49 -6.53
C LYS A 566 8.74 -17.26 -6.64
N PRO A 567 9.93 -17.41 -7.22
CA PRO A 567 10.79 -16.28 -7.55
C PRO A 567 10.08 -15.32 -8.51
N ALA A 568 10.18 -14.00 -8.30
CA ALA A 568 9.62 -12.98 -9.17
C ALA A 568 10.67 -12.53 -10.19
N GLY A 569 10.33 -12.58 -11.48
CA GLY A 569 11.25 -12.36 -12.59
C GLY A 569 12.31 -13.45 -12.71
N HIS A 570 13.37 -13.19 -13.47
CA HIS A 570 14.39 -14.19 -13.75
C HIS A 570 15.73 -13.86 -13.10
N THR A 571 16.54 -14.89 -12.81
CA THR A 571 17.91 -14.71 -12.31
C THR A 571 18.69 -13.78 -13.22
N PRO A 572 19.25 -12.68 -12.72
CA PRO A 572 20.02 -11.74 -13.55
C PRO A 572 21.25 -12.41 -14.18
N ASP A 573 21.52 -12.14 -15.44
CA ASP A 573 22.69 -12.67 -16.16
C ASP A 573 24.03 -12.33 -15.48
N ARG A 574 24.10 -11.14 -14.84
CA ARG A 574 25.24 -10.74 -14.01
C ARG A 574 25.53 -11.71 -12.84
N VAL A 575 24.48 -12.39 -12.33
CA VAL A 575 24.61 -13.41 -11.29
C VAL A 575 24.94 -14.75 -11.88
N LYS A 576 24.22 -15.17 -12.95
CA LYS A 576 24.48 -16.46 -13.64
C LYS A 576 25.91 -16.58 -14.15
N ASN A 577 26.48 -15.47 -14.65
CA ASN A 577 27.79 -15.43 -15.30
C ASN A 577 28.95 -15.15 -14.33
N LEU A 578 28.72 -15.16 -13.02
CA LEU A 578 29.82 -15.02 -12.05
C LEU A 578 30.77 -16.21 -12.11
N PRO A 579 32.11 -15.98 -12.21
CA PRO A 579 33.08 -17.05 -12.24
C PRO A 579 32.97 -18.02 -11.06
N GLU A 580 32.61 -17.49 -9.88
CA GLU A 580 32.44 -18.22 -8.62
C GLU A 580 31.26 -19.19 -8.63
N LEU A 581 30.32 -19.01 -9.58
CA LEU A 581 29.17 -19.89 -9.78
C LEU A 581 29.33 -20.82 -10.98
N SER A 582 30.51 -20.83 -11.64
CA SER A 582 30.76 -21.69 -12.80
C SER A 582 30.57 -23.17 -12.46
N GLY A 583 29.67 -23.83 -13.19
CA GLY A 583 29.32 -25.25 -12.98
C GLY A 583 28.36 -25.51 -11.79
N ILE A 584 27.81 -24.46 -11.16
CA ILE A 584 26.84 -24.59 -10.08
C ILE A 584 25.46 -24.28 -10.65
N GLU A 585 24.51 -25.18 -10.42
CA GLU A 585 23.10 -24.96 -10.73
C GLU A 585 22.41 -24.21 -9.57
N ILE A 586 22.07 -22.94 -9.81
CA ILE A 586 21.47 -22.06 -8.78
C ILE A 586 19.96 -21.90 -8.90
N GLY A 587 19.35 -22.48 -9.95
CA GLY A 587 17.92 -22.33 -10.23
C GLY A 587 17.51 -20.89 -10.57
N ASN A 588 16.21 -20.59 -10.52
CA ASN A 588 15.73 -19.22 -10.60
C ASN A 588 15.82 -18.54 -9.23
N THR A 589 16.58 -17.47 -9.15
CA THR A 589 16.81 -16.70 -7.92
C THR A 589 15.87 -15.51 -7.75
N GLY A 590 14.99 -15.28 -8.72
CA GLY A 590 14.30 -13.99 -8.83
C GLY A 590 15.24 -12.87 -9.28
N SER A 591 14.67 -11.79 -9.79
CA SER A 591 15.44 -10.68 -10.34
C SER A 591 16.01 -9.73 -9.27
N GLY A 592 15.40 -9.69 -8.08
CA GLY A 592 15.61 -8.69 -7.04
C GLY A 592 14.86 -7.38 -7.30
N ALA A 593 14.17 -7.24 -8.44
CA ALA A 593 13.25 -6.16 -8.71
C ALA A 593 11.85 -6.48 -8.17
N VAL A 594 11.09 -5.45 -7.87
CA VAL A 594 9.68 -5.51 -7.50
C VAL A 594 8.86 -4.57 -8.38
N GLY A 595 7.60 -4.86 -8.57
CA GLY A 595 6.69 -4.07 -9.41
C GLY A 595 5.23 -4.27 -9.06
N GLN A 596 4.36 -3.67 -9.83
CA GLN A 596 2.91 -3.74 -9.62
C GLN A 596 2.35 -5.08 -10.07
N MET A 597 1.23 -5.46 -9.48
CA MET A 597 0.45 -6.66 -9.82
C MET A 597 -1.02 -6.31 -10.02
N VAL A 598 -1.70 -7.12 -10.83
CA VAL A 598 -3.16 -7.11 -11.02
C VAL A 598 -3.63 -8.57 -11.14
N ALA A 599 -4.67 -8.94 -10.42
CA ALA A 599 -5.37 -10.20 -10.63
C ALA A 599 -6.48 -10.03 -11.68
N THR A 600 -6.62 -11.02 -12.56
CA THR A 600 -7.76 -11.16 -13.46
C THR A 600 -8.49 -12.45 -13.15
N GLY A 601 -9.63 -12.68 -13.77
CA GLY A 601 -10.32 -13.97 -13.65
C GLY A 601 -9.43 -15.17 -14.00
N ASN A 602 -8.45 -14.99 -14.90
CA ASN A 602 -7.68 -16.07 -15.51
C ASN A 602 -6.24 -16.20 -15.02
N MET A 603 -5.63 -15.13 -14.50
CA MET A 603 -4.20 -15.11 -14.19
C MET A 603 -3.83 -13.97 -13.25
N LEU A 604 -2.63 -14.06 -12.69
CA LEU A 604 -1.97 -12.97 -12.01
C LEU A 604 -0.97 -12.31 -12.96
N ILE A 605 -1.14 -11.01 -13.24
CA ILE A 605 -0.24 -10.21 -14.08
C ILE A 605 0.69 -9.42 -13.18
N TYR A 606 1.99 -9.42 -13.47
CA TYR A 606 2.95 -8.60 -12.71
C TYR A 606 4.06 -8.02 -13.59
N SER A 607 4.58 -6.86 -13.18
CA SER A 607 5.69 -6.18 -13.83
C SER A 607 7.02 -6.58 -13.18
N ASN A 608 7.97 -7.04 -13.99
CA ASN A 608 9.32 -7.38 -13.54
C ASN A 608 10.31 -7.35 -14.71
N VAL A 609 11.51 -7.94 -14.55
CA VAL A 609 12.54 -7.99 -15.59
C VAL A 609 12.94 -9.43 -15.92
N ALA A 610 13.32 -9.65 -17.17
CA ALA A 610 13.96 -10.87 -17.63
C ALA A 610 15.44 -10.93 -17.17
N SER A 611 16.15 -12.00 -17.50
CA SER A 611 17.53 -12.22 -17.03
C SER A 611 18.55 -11.20 -17.54
N ASP A 612 18.33 -10.65 -18.71
CA ASP A 612 19.15 -9.59 -19.33
C ASP A 612 18.80 -8.17 -18.81
N GLY A 613 17.77 -8.07 -17.96
CA GLY A 613 17.27 -6.82 -17.40
C GLY A 613 16.18 -6.14 -18.23
N THR A 614 15.73 -6.73 -19.36
CA THR A 614 14.63 -6.17 -20.13
C THR A 614 13.32 -6.22 -19.36
N PRO A 615 12.54 -5.10 -19.35
CA PRO A 615 11.24 -5.05 -18.67
C PRO A 615 10.21 -5.93 -19.36
N HIS A 616 9.44 -6.67 -18.56
CA HIS A 616 8.36 -7.52 -19.03
C HIS A 616 7.13 -7.41 -18.12
N LEU A 617 5.97 -7.67 -18.68
CA LEU A 617 4.85 -8.21 -17.94
C LEU A 617 4.89 -9.73 -18.01
N PHE A 618 4.63 -10.35 -16.89
CA PHE A 618 4.55 -11.80 -16.73
C PHE A 618 3.11 -12.16 -16.35
N ALA A 619 2.62 -13.27 -16.88
CA ALA A 619 1.37 -13.88 -16.48
C ALA A 619 1.66 -15.18 -15.73
N LEU A 620 1.09 -15.33 -14.53
CA LEU A 620 1.18 -16.55 -13.74
C LEU A 620 -0.18 -17.21 -13.60
N ASP A 621 -0.14 -18.52 -13.53
CA ASP A 621 -1.26 -19.31 -13.02
C ASP A 621 -1.49 -19.00 -11.55
N LYS A 622 -2.71 -18.65 -11.17
CA LYS A 622 -3.07 -18.23 -9.82
C LYS A 622 -2.92 -19.36 -8.79
N ASP A 623 -3.20 -20.60 -9.20
CA ASP A 623 -3.24 -21.75 -8.31
C ASP A 623 -1.84 -22.34 -8.05
N THR A 624 -0.94 -22.26 -9.03
CA THR A 624 0.37 -22.94 -9.00
C THR A 624 1.56 -21.99 -8.97
N GLY A 625 1.36 -20.72 -9.36
CA GLY A 625 2.44 -19.74 -9.54
C GLY A 625 3.35 -20.04 -10.75
N GLU A 626 2.94 -20.95 -11.65
CA GLU A 626 3.71 -21.26 -12.87
C GLU A 626 3.61 -20.09 -13.87
N GLU A 627 4.73 -19.77 -14.55
CA GLU A 627 4.76 -18.79 -15.62
C GLU A 627 4.02 -19.32 -16.83
N LEU A 628 2.91 -18.66 -17.21
CA LEU A 628 2.08 -19.02 -18.36
C LEU A 628 2.55 -18.33 -19.63
N ALA A 629 2.89 -17.05 -19.52
CA ALA A 629 3.31 -16.21 -20.63
C ALA A 629 4.05 -14.98 -20.15
N LYS A 630 4.75 -14.29 -21.07
CA LYS A 630 5.32 -12.96 -20.82
C LYS A 630 5.35 -12.15 -22.10
N VAL A 631 5.37 -10.83 -21.95
CA VAL A 631 5.50 -9.86 -23.05
C VAL A 631 6.49 -8.77 -22.65
N GLU A 632 7.38 -8.39 -23.57
CA GLU A 632 8.29 -7.26 -23.37
C GLU A 632 7.51 -5.94 -23.39
N VAL A 633 7.87 -5.02 -22.49
CA VAL A 633 7.25 -3.70 -22.39
C VAL A 633 8.33 -2.61 -22.45
N PRO A 634 7.99 -1.38 -22.87
CA PRO A 634 8.97 -0.30 -22.99
C PRO A 634 9.69 0.04 -21.69
N SER A 635 9.00 -0.10 -20.56
CA SER A 635 9.54 0.11 -19.21
C SER A 635 8.71 -0.63 -18.18
N GLY A 636 9.33 -1.07 -17.09
CA GLY A 636 8.63 -1.67 -15.96
C GLY A 636 7.88 -0.62 -15.13
N THR A 637 6.77 -1.02 -14.52
CA THR A 637 6.02 -0.16 -13.60
C THR A 637 6.24 -0.53 -12.14
N ARG A 638 6.47 0.50 -11.31
CA ARG A 638 6.61 0.36 -9.86
C ARG A 638 5.50 1.05 -9.07
N TYR A 639 4.73 1.95 -9.69
CA TYR A 639 3.77 2.77 -8.96
C TYR A 639 2.32 2.62 -9.39
N GLY A 640 2.04 2.35 -10.65
CA GLY A 640 0.66 2.26 -11.11
C GLY A 640 0.46 1.23 -12.22
N MET A 641 -0.47 0.31 -11.99
CA MET A 641 -0.98 -0.63 -12.99
C MET A 641 -2.46 -0.85 -12.73
N SER A 642 -3.26 -0.76 -13.79
CA SER A 642 -4.69 -1.08 -13.76
C SER A 642 -5.09 -1.79 -15.05
N SER A 643 -6.23 -2.52 -15.01
CA SER A 643 -6.77 -3.18 -16.20
C SER A 643 -8.29 -3.00 -16.25
N TRP A 644 -8.77 -2.57 -17.39
CA TRP A 644 -10.17 -2.19 -17.61
C TRP A 644 -10.61 -2.52 -19.05
N VAL A 645 -11.92 -2.49 -19.32
CA VAL A 645 -12.49 -2.71 -20.66
C VAL A 645 -13.25 -1.47 -21.11
N HIS A 646 -12.93 -0.98 -22.30
CA HIS A 646 -13.61 0.13 -22.95
C HIS A 646 -14.09 -0.30 -24.35
N GLU A 647 -15.38 -0.16 -24.61
CA GLU A 647 -16.01 -0.55 -25.90
C GLU A 647 -15.60 -1.98 -26.36
N GLY A 648 -15.60 -2.94 -25.41
CA GLY A 648 -15.27 -4.33 -25.67
C GLY A 648 -13.77 -4.65 -25.84
N LYS A 649 -12.86 -3.68 -25.69
CA LYS A 649 -11.41 -3.87 -25.76
C LYS A 649 -10.79 -3.75 -24.36
N GLN A 650 -10.07 -4.78 -23.93
CA GLN A 650 -9.35 -4.77 -22.65
C GLN A 650 -8.00 -4.08 -22.79
N TYR A 651 -7.68 -3.24 -21.82
CA TYR A 651 -6.40 -2.56 -21.70
C TYR A 651 -5.71 -2.95 -20.38
N VAL A 652 -4.39 -3.01 -20.42
CA VAL A 652 -3.52 -2.98 -19.25
C VAL A 652 -2.71 -1.70 -19.33
N ILE A 653 -2.83 -0.83 -18.33
CA ILE A 653 -2.09 0.44 -18.32
C ILE A 653 -0.97 0.40 -17.31
N LEU A 654 0.20 0.96 -17.69
CA LEU A 654 1.40 1.02 -16.90
C LEU A 654 1.83 2.47 -16.68
N GLN A 655 2.09 2.85 -15.43
CA GLN A 655 2.78 4.09 -15.11
C GLN A 655 4.29 3.85 -15.21
N THR A 656 4.91 4.36 -16.26
CA THR A 656 6.32 4.11 -16.58
C THR A 656 7.11 5.42 -16.60
N GLY A 657 7.75 5.75 -15.50
CA GLY A 657 8.39 7.06 -15.34
C GLY A 657 7.35 8.19 -15.41
N SER A 658 7.50 9.13 -16.34
CA SER A 658 6.54 10.23 -16.57
C SER A 658 5.37 9.86 -17.48
N THR A 659 5.41 8.68 -18.13
CA THR A 659 4.44 8.28 -19.14
C THR A 659 3.45 7.24 -18.64
N LEU A 660 2.26 7.23 -19.23
CA LEU A 660 1.34 6.10 -19.20
C LEU A 660 1.49 5.33 -20.52
N THR A 661 1.61 4.01 -20.40
CA THR A 661 1.64 3.09 -21.54
C THR A 661 0.44 2.16 -21.45
N ALA A 662 -0.46 2.23 -22.41
CA ALA A 662 -1.59 1.31 -22.53
C ALA A 662 -1.23 0.16 -23.47
N LEU A 663 -1.42 -1.05 -23.01
CA LEU A 663 -1.25 -2.28 -23.77
C LEU A 663 -2.63 -2.88 -24.07
N ALA A 664 -2.80 -3.41 -25.26
CA ALA A 664 -4.02 -4.12 -25.69
C ALA A 664 -3.67 -5.15 -26.77
N LEU A 665 -4.60 -6.03 -27.09
CA LEU A 665 -4.50 -6.88 -28.27
C LEU A 665 -4.68 -6.04 -29.53
N ALA A 666 -4.00 -6.41 -30.61
CA ALA A 666 -4.23 -5.81 -31.93
C ALA A 666 -5.70 -5.96 -32.35
N ASP A 667 -6.19 -5.02 -33.19
CA ASP A 667 -7.57 -5.03 -33.72
C ASP A 667 -7.78 -6.17 -34.72
#